data_c86c090d50c94cc96a100b78ec9e38dc
#
_entry.id   c86c090d50c94cc96a100b78ec9e38dc
#
_cell.length_a   1.000
_cell.length_b   1.000
_cell.length_c   1.000
_cell.angle_alpha   90.00
_cell.angle_beta   90.00
_cell.angle_gamma   90.00
#
_symmetry.space_group_name_H-M   'P 1'
#
loop_
_entity.id
_entity.type
_entity.pdbx_description
1 polymer ?
#
loop_
_entity_poly.entity_id
_entity_poly.type
_entity_poly.pdbx_seq_one_letter_code
_entity_poly.pdbx_strand_id
1 'polypeptide(L)'
;MLKKVIIGILCFVILAATAGGIYLYTLDWNKHKAVVAQRFSQITGLKAVIDGNLEVKLFPSPEFSASKVKFFKNNGGKSPLVVVNEIRASVDLMPLLDNNFIVKSMTLTDATAYVEIDEKGVLNWDGVGQNSNTKSGNVEVSFNDVRVNKSTLSYKNLEDKNEFEIHNVSANISAPSLKGPYKTSGKFIHNNSEVQFKGDIIKDSSLTLKMALNNISSGTSATIEGTLGAKAKGNITFDTQSLLDVSNVVFGNASISEWYNKPLYFSFQYDYEKGLAKLDNFTAKYDKNTAGSGTVIIKNNQDSTDINADFDMAKFDLGILEGLSKDIIAQNKGGKKFADSAFAGYNLNLSVKAGTAWYNNVEAQNLSLGVTLQDNVINITRFGVIMPGDTTIKTVGRINLNNGVDYIFNQAADSKDLRTFVSVFGIDLAKLAAAENKKSIFKRAQAEIKINGNLDSLKISFPRAVIDSTALRGNIGFVKKEKVYVLADIDTSKIIFDRYLQAVPEQLKQASVQDKFIYQMNLIPWNRDLDVDAEVNIASAVYNDIPLEKIYLHINTNQEHMDVKKFSVDNIAGASLSLSMNADKIFSAPYFNELSYDIKTDNFPLFASTLGIDTGSKNLFKRKIFAAQGAMSGTLSEFSLSSVQKFGDTEFSYTGVVANNSKEGAAGNGDWGKKT
;
A
#
# COMPACT_ATOMS: atom_id res chain seq x y z
N MET A 1 -5.14 18.50 -94.78
CA MET A 1 -3.93 19.11 -94.21
C MET A 1 -4.00 19.26 -92.65
N LEU A 2 -5.08 19.78 -92.09
CA LEU A 2 -5.23 20.08 -90.68
C LEU A 2 -4.95 18.88 -89.74
N LYS A 3 -5.48 17.64 -90.02
CA LYS A 3 -5.22 16.42 -89.23
C LYS A 3 -3.75 16.04 -89.18
N LYS A 4 -2.98 16.22 -90.27
CA LYS A 4 -1.52 15.89 -90.27
C LYS A 4 -0.72 16.90 -89.45
N VAL A 5 -1.12 18.15 -89.42
CA VAL A 5 -0.49 19.22 -88.61
C VAL A 5 -0.77 19.00 -87.13
N ILE A 6 -2.01 18.64 -86.80
CA ILE A 6 -2.39 18.34 -85.42
C ILE A 6 -1.63 17.09 -84.87
N ILE A 7 -1.50 16.02 -85.66
CA ILE A 7 -0.72 14.84 -85.31
C ILE A 7 0.76 15.20 -85.19
N GLY A 8 1.33 16.05 -86.07
CA GLY A 8 2.71 16.52 -85.96
C GLY A 8 2.98 17.31 -84.66
N ILE A 9 2.07 18.23 -84.35
CA ILE A 9 2.16 18.97 -83.05
C ILE A 9 2.03 18.04 -81.85
N LEU A 10 1.10 17.09 -81.92
CA LEU A 10 0.93 16.11 -80.82
C LEU A 10 2.17 15.22 -80.61
N CYS A 11 2.76 14.75 -81.77
CA CYS A 11 4.01 14.00 -81.71
C CYS A 11 5.19 14.83 -81.17
N PHE A 12 5.26 16.11 -81.57
CA PHE A 12 6.28 17.03 -81.04
C PHE A 12 6.10 17.29 -79.56
N VAL A 13 4.89 17.50 -79.12
CA VAL A 13 4.60 17.69 -77.65
C VAL A 13 4.92 16.43 -76.89
N ILE A 14 4.59 15.24 -77.39
CA ILE A 14 4.93 13.97 -76.78
C ILE A 14 6.46 13.75 -76.73
N LEU A 15 7.16 14.06 -77.83
CA LEU A 15 8.62 13.97 -77.91
C LEU A 15 9.31 14.97 -76.94
N ALA A 16 8.83 16.20 -76.91
CA ALA A 16 9.33 17.22 -76.03
C ALA A 16 9.06 16.87 -74.55
N ALA A 17 7.88 16.33 -74.24
CA ALA A 17 7.54 15.84 -72.88
C ALA A 17 8.38 14.62 -72.48
N THR A 18 8.63 13.69 -73.43
CA THR A 18 9.49 12.50 -73.16
C THR A 18 10.96 12.91 -73.02
N ALA A 19 11.47 13.81 -73.87
CA ALA A 19 12.84 14.31 -73.74
C ALA A 19 13.05 15.10 -72.42
N GLY A 20 12.06 15.94 -72.07
CA GLY A 20 12.04 16.65 -70.83
C GLY A 20 11.99 15.69 -69.60
N GLY A 21 11.16 14.67 -69.72
CA GLY A 21 11.09 13.59 -68.68
C GLY A 21 12.39 12.83 -68.52
N ILE A 22 13.07 12.45 -69.62
CA ILE A 22 14.37 11.78 -69.60
C ILE A 22 15.45 12.72 -69.04
N TYR A 23 15.46 13.97 -69.39
CA TYR A 23 16.38 14.98 -68.88
C TYR A 23 16.23 15.11 -67.35
N LEU A 24 15.02 15.27 -66.84
CA LEU A 24 14.74 15.37 -65.41
C LEU A 24 15.06 14.07 -64.65
N TYR A 25 14.89 12.91 -65.29
CA TYR A 25 15.25 11.59 -64.75
C TYR A 25 16.78 11.39 -64.65
N THR A 26 17.53 11.94 -65.57
CA THR A 26 19.00 11.84 -65.59
C THR A 26 19.71 12.96 -64.82
N LEU A 27 18.95 13.92 -64.27
CA LEU A 27 19.48 15.03 -63.49
C LEU A 27 20.03 14.54 -62.14
N ASP A 28 21.28 14.92 -61.83
CA ASP A 28 21.84 14.70 -60.50
C ASP A 28 21.24 15.70 -59.51
N TRP A 29 20.15 15.27 -58.86
CA TRP A 29 19.41 16.08 -57.90
C TRP A 29 20.24 16.45 -56.68
N ASN A 30 21.32 15.71 -56.38
CA ASN A 30 22.22 16.02 -55.27
C ASN A 30 22.90 17.38 -55.42
N LYS A 31 23.13 17.81 -56.65
CA LYS A 31 23.67 19.17 -56.95
C LYS A 31 22.68 20.28 -56.61
N HIS A 32 21.40 19.98 -56.49
CA HIS A 32 20.33 20.93 -56.22
C HIS A 32 19.81 20.91 -54.78
N LYS A 33 20.48 20.18 -53.87
CA LYS A 33 20.08 20.07 -52.46
C LYS A 33 19.86 21.42 -51.79
N ALA A 34 20.72 22.40 -52.04
CA ALA A 34 20.61 23.72 -51.44
C ALA A 34 19.32 24.44 -51.85
N VAL A 35 18.93 24.32 -53.14
CA VAL A 35 17.70 24.92 -53.66
C VAL A 35 16.47 24.25 -53.05
N VAL A 36 16.47 22.91 -52.99
CA VAL A 36 15.38 22.14 -52.39
C VAL A 36 15.28 22.42 -50.88
N ALA A 37 16.40 22.45 -50.15
CA ALA A 37 16.43 22.81 -48.73
C ALA A 37 15.92 24.24 -48.50
N GLN A 38 16.25 25.20 -49.37
CA GLN A 38 15.73 26.57 -49.30
C GLN A 38 14.21 26.61 -49.51
N ARG A 39 13.68 25.80 -50.42
CA ARG A 39 12.22 25.70 -50.64
C ARG A 39 11.52 25.08 -49.44
N PHE A 40 12.06 23.98 -48.90
CA PHE A 40 11.56 23.43 -47.63
C PHE A 40 11.58 24.46 -46.49
N SER A 41 12.65 25.26 -46.41
CA SER A 41 12.76 26.32 -45.42
C SER A 41 11.69 27.39 -45.60
N GLN A 42 11.39 27.78 -46.83
CA GLN A 42 10.31 28.74 -47.14
C GLN A 42 8.93 28.18 -46.78
N ILE A 43 8.71 26.89 -47.03
CA ILE A 43 7.45 26.19 -46.79
C ILE A 43 7.23 26.00 -45.30
N THR A 44 8.23 25.46 -44.57
CA THR A 44 8.09 25.08 -43.15
C THR A 44 8.32 26.25 -42.20
N GLY A 45 8.93 27.34 -42.67
CA GLY A 45 9.40 28.41 -41.79
C GLY A 45 10.60 28.03 -40.93
N LEU A 46 11.21 26.87 -41.18
CA LEU A 46 12.38 26.33 -40.49
C LEU A 46 13.57 26.27 -41.46
N LYS A 47 14.77 26.47 -40.98
CA LYS A 47 15.97 26.25 -41.79
C LYS A 47 16.16 24.75 -41.99
N ALA A 48 15.98 24.27 -43.22
CA ALA A 48 16.21 22.88 -43.60
C ALA A 48 17.66 22.68 -44.09
N VAL A 49 18.25 21.54 -43.71
CA VAL A 49 19.57 21.09 -44.18
C VAL A 49 19.44 19.62 -44.59
N ILE A 50 19.89 19.29 -45.81
CA ILE A 50 19.85 17.93 -46.37
C ILE A 50 21.29 17.40 -46.41
N ASP A 51 21.66 16.55 -45.44
CA ASP A 51 23.00 15.96 -45.35
C ASP A 51 23.12 14.69 -46.21
N GLY A 52 22.05 13.96 -46.40
CA GLY A 52 22.00 12.71 -47.14
C GLY A 52 21.62 12.90 -48.63
N ASN A 53 21.19 11.83 -49.30
CA ASN A 53 20.84 11.83 -50.70
C ASN A 53 19.47 12.50 -50.96
N LEU A 54 19.37 13.15 -52.14
CA LEU A 54 18.14 13.68 -52.68
C LEU A 54 17.83 12.96 -53.98
N GLU A 55 16.64 12.36 -54.06
CA GLU A 55 16.13 11.66 -55.23
C GLU A 55 14.77 12.23 -55.60
N VAL A 56 14.51 12.30 -56.92
CA VAL A 56 13.21 12.73 -57.44
C VAL A 56 12.72 11.68 -58.41
N LYS A 57 11.52 11.16 -58.16
CA LYS A 57 10.77 10.30 -59.06
C LYS A 57 9.65 11.11 -59.70
N LEU A 58 9.52 11.08 -61.02
CA LEU A 58 8.53 11.90 -61.73
C LEU A 58 7.28 11.12 -62.11
N PHE A 59 7.38 9.81 -62.23
CA PHE A 59 6.29 8.98 -62.70
C PHE A 59 5.99 7.81 -61.75
N PRO A 60 4.72 7.43 -61.48
CA PRO A 60 3.47 7.96 -62.02
C PRO A 60 3.02 9.28 -61.40
N SER A 61 3.54 9.65 -60.24
CA SER A 61 3.34 10.95 -59.59
C SER A 61 4.68 11.49 -59.09
N PRO A 62 4.93 12.79 -59.11
CA PRO A 62 6.17 13.37 -58.64
C PRO A 62 6.33 13.14 -57.14
N GLU A 63 7.47 12.52 -56.79
CA GLU A 63 7.85 12.24 -55.41
C GLU A 63 9.29 12.69 -55.17
N PHE A 64 9.50 13.44 -54.12
CA PHE A 64 10.81 13.82 -53.62
C PHE A 64 11.18 12.91 -52.43
N SER A 65 12.35 12.34 -52.45
CA SER A 65 12.91 11.58 -51.32
C SER A 65 14.23 12.22 -50.88
N ALA A 66 14.33 12.59 -49.61
CA ALA A 66 15.54 13.14 -49.04
C ALA A 66 15.91 12.41 -47.77
N SER A 67 17.19 12.09 -47.61
CA SER A 67 17.71 11.41 -46.41
C SER A 67 18.54 12.34 -45.53
N LYS A 68 18.57 12.04 -44.21
CA LYS A 68 19.31 12.79 -43.19
C LYS A 68 19.01 14.28 -43.21
N VAL A 69 17.73 14.61 -43.08
CA VAL A 69 17.25 16.00 -43.11
C VAL A 69 17.14 16.54 -41.69
N LYS A 70 17.64 17.73 -41.46
CA LYS A 70 17.59 18.44 -40.19
C LYS A 70 16.84 19.76 -40.35
N PHE A 71 15.95 20.05 -39.43
CA PHE A 71 15.23 21.31 -39.34
C PHE A 71 15.65 22.10 -38.11
N PHE A 72 16.04 23.35 -38.32
CA PHE A 72 16.48 24.27 -37.28
C PHE A 72 15.57 25.48 -37.22
N LYS A 73 15.54 26.16 -36.09
CA LYS A 73 14.89 27.44 -35.94
C LYS A 73 15.59 28.51 -36.82
N ASN A 74 14.85 29.33 -37.56
CA ASN A 74 15.43 30.29 -38.51
C ASN A 74 16.33 31.37 -37.86
N ASN A 75 16.07 31.73 -36.59
CA ASN A 75 16.78 32.79 -35.87
C ASN A 75 17.95 32.27 -35.03
N GLY A 76 18.83 31.41 -35.61
CA GLY A 76 20.10 31.06 -34.95
C GLY A 76 20.06 29.88 -33.99
N GLY A 77 19.07 29.01 -34.05
CA GLY A 77 19.05 27.75 -33.28
C GLY A 77 20.28 26.88 -33.58
N LYS A 78 21.07 26.59 -32.56
CA LYS A 78 22.27 25.72 -32.68
C LYS A 78 21.88 24.24 -32.75
N SER A 79 20.78 23.86 -32.11
CA SER A 79 20.27 22.48 -32.07
C SER A 79 19.10 22.29 -33.04
N PRO A 80 18.98 21.14 -33.72
CA PRO A 80 17.85 20.85 -34.58
C PRO A 80 16.57 20.68 -33.73
N LEU A 81 15.44 21.16 -34.25
CA LEU A 81 14.11 20.88 -33.70
C LEU A 81 13.59 19.52 -34.13
N VAL A 82 13.94 19.12 -35.40
CA VAL A 82 13.58 17.81 -35.91
C VAL A 82 14.75 17.27 -36.74
N VAL A 83 15.06 16.02 -36.54
CA VAL A 83 15.99 15.24 -37.35
C VAL A 83 15.21 14.10 -37.99
N VAL A 84 15.29 13.94 -39.30
CA VAL A 84 14.54 12.92 -40.03
C VAL A 84 15.52 12.09 -40.87
N ASN A 85 15.45 10.77 -40.70
CA ASN A 85 16.32 9.90 -41.50
C ASN A 85 15.87 9.84 -42.95
N GLU A 86 14.55 9.77 -43.21
CA GLU A 86 14.02 9.78 -44.57
C GLU A 86 12.71 10.60 -44.64
N ILE A 87 12.67 11.53 -45.59
CA ILE A 87 11.46 12.28 -45.97
C ILE A 87 11.07 11.88 -47.38
N ARG A 88 9.81 11.49 -47.59
CA ARG A 88 9.20 11.35 -48.90
C ARG A 88 8.02 12.31 -48.99
N ALA A 89 7.98 13.09 -50.05
CA ALA A 89 6.90 14.04 -50.29
C ALA A 89 6.39 13.92 -51.72
N SER A 90 5.09 13.72 -51.91
CA SER A 90 4.46 13.78 -53.23
C SER A 90 3.84 15.14 -53.43
N VAL A 91 3.96 15.65 -54.64
CA VAL A 91 3.56 17.01 -55.03
C VAL A 91 2.56 16.96 -56.17
N ASP A 92 1.63 17.90 -56.20
CA ASP A 92 0.68 18.04 -57.33
C ASP A 92 1.31 18.83 -58.47
N LEU A 93 1.33 18.24 -59.65
CA LEU A 93 1.94 18.87 -60.83
C LEU A 93 1.13 20.05 -61.40
N MET A 94 -0.19 20.01 -61.35
CA MET A 94 -1.02 21.04 -61.96
C MET A 94 -0.87 22.41 -61.27
N PRO A 95 -0.89 22.51 -59.93
CA PRO A 95 -0.63 23.77 -59.25
C PRO A 95 0.79 24.32 -59.45
N LEU A 96 1.77 23.44 -59.72
CA LEU A 96 3.16 23.87 -60.00
C LEU A 96 3.27 24.73 -61.26
N LEU A 97 2.38 24.52 -62.21
CA LEU A 97 2.31 25.38 -63.48
C LEU A 97 1.89 26.82 -63.16
N ASP A 98 1.16 27.00 -62.03
CA ASP A 98 0.69 28.31 -61.55
C ASP A 98 1.58 28.85 -60.41
N ASN A 99 2.80 28.34 -60.23
CA ASN A 99 3.72 28.65 -59.12
C ASN A 99 3.16 28.31 -57.72
N ASN A 100 2.11 27.50 -57.64
CA ASN A 100 1.57 27.01 -56.38
C ASN A 100 2.17 25.65 -56.07
N PHE A 101 2.79 25.52 -54.87
CA PHE A 101 3.41 24.28 -54.44
C PHE A 101 2.49 23.58 -53.42
N ILE A 102 1.76 22.57 -53.91
CA ILE A 102 0.85 21.78 -53.04
C ILE A 102 1.46 20.43 -52.76
N VAL A 103 1.77 20.15 -51.48
CA VAL A 103 2.19 18.84 -51.01
C VAL A 103 0.96 17.98 -50.77
N LYS A 104 0.78 16.92 -51.55
CA LYS A 104 -0.34 15.96 -51.39
C LYS A 104 -0.18 15.09 -50.18
N SER A 105 0.99 14.51 -50.03
CA SER A 105 1.33 13.67 -48.90
C SER A 105 2.81 13.80 -48.54
N MET A 106 3.11 13.63 -47.27
CA MET A 106 4.48 13.60 -46.76
C MET A 106 4.64 12.43 -45.80
N THR A 107 5.68 11.64 -45.96
CA THR A 107 6.02 10.59 -45.04
C THR A 107 7.38 10.89 -44.41
N LEU A 108 7.40 10.92 -43.07
CA LEU A 108 8.60 11.07 -42.26
C LEU A 108 8.89 9.71 -41.63
N THR A 109 10.05 9.16 -41.91
CA THR A 109 10.46 7.86 -41.37
C THR A 109 11.69 8.06 -40.47
N ASP A 110 11.62 7.45 -39.28
CA ASP A 110 12.70 7.49 -38.30
C ASP A 110 13.09 8.96 -38.00
N ALA A 111 12.09 9.73 -37.60
CA ALA A 111 12.26 11.12 -37.22
C ALA A 111 12.37 11.25 -35.69
N THR A 112 13.22 12.18 -35.25
CA THR A 112 13.27 12.60 -33.85
C THR A 112 12.87 14.06 -33.76
N ALA A 113 11.79 14.34 -33.03
CA ALA A 113 11.34 15.68 -32.70
C ALA A 113 11.78 16.05 -31.29
N TYR A 114 12.44 17.19 -31.15
CA TYR A 114 12.93 17.69 -29.87
C TYR A 114 12.05 18.81 -29.35
N VAL A 115 11.45 18.60 -28.20
CA VAL A 115 10.68 19.59 -27.45
C VAL A 115 11.48 19.94 -26.21
N GLU A 116 12.07 21.14 -26.19
CA GLU A 116 12.96 21.58 -25.11
C GLU A 116 12.44 22.89 -24.51
N ILE A 117 12.32 22.92 -23.19
CA ILE A 117 12.06 24.13 -22.41
C ILE A 117 13.38 24.53 -21.75
N ASP A 118 13.82 25.76 -21.98
CA ASP A 118 15.06 26.27 -21.43
C ASP A 118 14.93 26.65 -19.93
N GLU A 119 16.04 27.04 -19.30
CA GLU A 119 16.09 27.46 -17.89
C GLU A 119 15.21 28.69 -17.58
N LYS A 120 14.73 29.39 -18.60
CA LYS A 120 13.83 30.56 -18.50
C LYS A 120 12.37 30.20 -18.77
N GLY A 121 12.05 28.92 -18.99
CA GLY A 121 10.73 28.43 -19.31
C GLY A 121 10.32 28.69 -20.76
N VAL A 122 11.25 28.99 -21.68
CA VAL A 122 10.96 29.26 -23.09
C VAL A 122 11.04 27.96 -23.89
N LEU A 123 9.96 27.68 -24.63
CA LEU A 123 9.90 26.50 -25.50
C LEU A 123 10.75 26.72 -26.77
N ASN A 124 11.58 25.74 -27.12
CA ASN A 124 12.41 25.80 -28.36
C ASN A 124 11.59 25.98 -29.63
N TRP A 125 10.31 25.59 -29.65
CA TRP A 125 9.35 25.77 -30.73
C TRP A 125 8.66 27.15 -30.74
N ASP A 126 8.92 28.02 -29.79
CA ASP A 126 8.33 29.36 -29.75
C ASP A 126 8.79 30.20 -30.95
N GLY A 127 7.85 30.94 -31.56
CA GLY A 127 8.10 31.76 -32.75
C GLY A 127 8.26 30.97 -34.05
N VAL A 128 8.18 29.64 -34.03
CA VAL A 128 8.16 28.82 -35.25
C VAL A 128 6.83 29.05 -35.99
N GLY A 129 6.90 29.40 -37.27
CA GLY A 129 5.72 29.67 -38.12
C GLY A 129 5.13 31.07 -38.01
N GLN A 130 5.64 31.94 -37.13
CA GLN A 130 5.13 33.33 -36.99
C GLN A 130 5.71 34.29 -38.03
N ASN A 131 6.87 34.03 -38.60
CA ASN A 131 7.59 34.92 -39.53
C ASN A 131 7.44 34.53 -41.02
N SER A 132 6.32 34.02 -41.44
CA SER A 132 6.06 33.82 -42.88
C SER A 132 5.62 35.13 -43.56
N ASN A 133 6.30 36.25 -43.27
CA ASN A 133 6.18 37.48 -44.02
C ASN A 133 7.08 37.44 -45.28
N THR A 134 6.94 36.43 -46.12
CA THR A 134 7.46 36.49 -47.47
C THR A 134 6.39 37.03 -48.39
N LYS A 135 6.50 38.33 -48.67
CA LYS A 135 5.88 38.95 -49.86
C LYS A 135 6.50 38.35 -51.11
N SER A 136 6.28 37.08 -51.38
CA SER A 136 6.70 36.48 -52.64
C SER A 136 5.87 35.25 -52.94
N GLY A 137 4.80 35.44 -53.67
CA GLY A 137 3.92 34.43 -54.23
C GLY A 137 2.99 33.79 -53.18
N ASN A 138 1.71 33.66 -53.51
CA ASN A 138 0.72 32.89 -52.75
C ASN A 138 1.09 31.41 -52.75
N VAL A 139 2.02 30.99 -51.87
CA VAL A 139 2.26 29.58 -51.64
C VAL A 139 1.33 29.17 -50.48
N GLU A 140 0.16 28.73 -50.83
CA GLU A 140 -0.77 28.13 -49.90
C GLU A 140 -0.37 26.67 -49.71
N VAL A 141 0.25 26.35 -48.57
CA VAL A 141 0.69 24.98 -48.27
C VAL A 141 -0.34 24.34 -47.34
N SER A 142 -1.05 23.34 -47.86
CA SER A 142 -1.89 22.48 -47.07
C SER A 142 -1.21 21.13 -46.87
N PHE A 143 -1.20 20.62 -45.65
CA PHE A 143 -0.70 19.29 -45.31
C PHE A 143 -1.89 18.37 -45.04
N ASN A 144 -2.47 17.81 -46.10
CA ASN A 144 -3.67 16.97 -45.94
C ASN A 144 -3.36 15.56 -45.46
N ASP A 145 -2.12 15.06 -45.67
CA ASP A 145 -1.72 13.72 -45.31
C ASP A 145 -0.21 13.72 -44.98
N VAL A 146 0.13 13.92 -43.70
CA VAL A 146 1.49 13.76 -43.21
C VAL A 146 1.54 12.50 -42.33
N ARG A 147 2.34 11.54 -42.74
CA ARG A 147 2.57 10.29 -42.04
C ARG A 147 3.91 10.29 -41.33
N VAL A 148 3.90 9.95 -40.09
CA VAL A 148 5.09 9.80 -39.25
C VAL A 148 5.22 8.33 -38.91
N ASN A 149 6.37 7.70 -39.19
CA ASN A 149 6.59 6.28 -38.95
C ASN A 149 7.85 6.06 -38.12
N LYS A 150 7.76 5.15 -37.14
CA LYS A 150 8.89 4.68 -36.29
C LYS A 150 9.72 5.82 -35.70
N SER A 151 9.07 6.90 -35.32
CA SER A 151 9.72 8.13 -34.89
C SER A 151 9.79 8.24 -33.38
N THR A 152 10.58 9.20 -32.89
CA THR A 152 10.80 9.45 -31.47
C THR A 152 10.39 10.90 -31.16
N LEU A 153 9.70 11.10 -30.05
CA LEU A 153 9.48 12.40 -29.45
C LEU A 153 10.36 12.49 -28.19
N SER A 154 11.33 13.40 -28.20
CA SER A 154 12.19 13.68 -27.05
C SER A 154 11.73 14.97 -26.39
N TYR A 155 11.38 14.90 -25.12
CA TYR A 155 11.00 16.04 -24.29
C TYR A 155 12.07 16.29 -23.25
N LYS A 156 12.48 17.54 -23.10
CA LYS A 156 13.44 17.96 -22.08
C LYS A 156 13.04 19.32 -21.50
N ASN A 157 12.85 19.38 -20.20
CA ASN A 157 12.63 20.62 -19.46
C ASN A 157 13.84 20.91 -18.60
N LEU A 158 14.61 21.94 -18.94
CA LEU A 158 15.81 22.33 -18.22
C LEU A 158 15.49 23.09 -16.93
N GLU A 159 14.32 23.72 -16.83
CA GLU A 159 13.86 24.38 -15.60
C GLU A 159 13.57 23.36 -14.50
N ASP A 160 12.87 22.27 -14.83
CA ASP A 160 12.44 21.23 -13.87
C ASP A 160 13.36 20.00 -13.88
N LYS A 161 14.38 19.95 -14.76
CA LYS A 161 15.29 18.81 -14.99
C LYS A 161 14.55 17.50 -15.37
N ASN A 162 13.38 17.60 -15.94
CA ASN A 162 12.58 16.47 -16.39
C ASN A 162 12.89 16.15 -17.86
N GLU A 163 13.13 14.89 -18.15
CA GLU A 163 13.30 14.40 -19.51
C GLU A 163 12.59 13.05 -19.70
N PHE A 164 11.96 12.87 -20.87
CA PHE A 164 11.42 11.59 -21.28
C PHE A 164 11.40 11.46 -22.79
N GLU A 165 11.37 10.23 -23.27
CA GLU A 165 11.29 9.90 -24.68
C GLU A 165 10.11 8.96 -24.95
N ILE A 166 9.39 9.24 -26.03
CA ILE A 166 8.33 8.39 -26.56
C ILE A 166 8.85 7.81 -27.88
N HIS A 167 8.98 6.49 -27.91
CA HIS A 167 9.54 5.77 -29.06
C HIS A 167 8.46 5.13 -29.93
N ASN A 168 8.87 4.73 -31.15
CA ASN A 168 7.99 4.05 -32.12
C ASN A 168 6.69 4.80 -32.41
N VAL A 169 6.76 6.13 -32.42
CA VAL A 169 5.61 6.97 -32.78
C VAL A 169 5.27 6.77 -34.24
N SER A 170 4.03 6.38 -34.50
CA SER A 170 3.43 6.33 -35.83
C SER A 170 2.16 7.18 -35.81
N ALA A 171 2.11 8.23 -36.61
CA ALA A 171 1.03 9.20 -36.59
C ALA A 171 0.61 9.63 -37.99
N ASN A 172 -0.67 9.94 -38.12
CA ASN A 172 -1.23 10.67 -39.24
C ASN A 172 -1.57 12.09 -38.77
N ILE A 173 -1.06 13.08 -39.45
CA ILE A 173 -1.29 14.49 -39.13
C ILE A 173 -1.91 15.14 -40.36
N SER A 174 -2.99 15.87 -40.18
CA SER A 174 -3.58 16.71 -41.23
C SER A 174 -3.78 18.13 -40.70
N ALA A 175 -3.48 19.11 -41.56
CA ALA A 175 -3.66 20.52 -41.25
C ALA A 175 -4.03 21.29 -42.50
N PRO A 176 -5.06 22.17 -42.44
CA PRO A 176 -5.44 23.02 -43.58
C PRO A 176 -4.36 24.06 -43.91
N SER A 177 -3.51 24.37 -42.94
CA SER A 177 -2.37 25.29 -43.09
C SER A 177 -1.28 24.97 -42.07
N LEU A 178 -0.09 25.56 -42.24
CA LEU A 178 1.00 25.49 -41.25
C LEU A 178 0.68 26.13 -39.88
N LYS A 179 -0.39 26.89 -39.80
CA LYS A 179 -0.85 27.48 -38.53
C LYS A 179 -1.81 26.57 -37.78
N GLY A 180 -2.20 25.47 -38.39
CA GLY A 180 -3.18 24.55 -37.85
C GLY A 180 -4.64 24.94 -38.15
N PRO A 181 -5.62 24.40 -37.46
CA PRO A 181 -5.47 23.38 -36.43
C PRO A 181 -4.92 22.06 -37.00
N TYR A 182 -4.07 21.36 -36.22
CA TYR A 182 -3.55 20.05 -36.61
C TYR A 182 -4.43 18.97 -36.01
N LYS A 183 -5.03 18.14 -36.89
CA LYS A 183 -5.68 16.89 -36.45
C LYS A 183 -4.65 15.80 -36.44
N THR A 184 -4.54 15.08 -35.37
CA THR A 184 -3.56 14.00 -35.23
C THR A 184 -4.22 12.73 -34.73
N SER A 185 -3.75 11.59 -35.24
CA SER A 185 -4.09 10.29 -34.74
C SER A 185 -2.93 9.33 -34.97
N GLY A 186 -2.75 8.38 -34.08
CA GLY A 186 -1.64 7.47 -34.21
C GLY A 186 -1.47 6.56 -33.01
N LYS A 187 -0.27 6.03 -32.88
CA LYS A 187 0.13 5.16 -31.81
C LYS A 187 1.61 5.32 -31.47
N PHE A 188 1.95 4.98 -30.26
CA PHE A 188 3.33 4.87 -29.79
C PHE A 188 3.46 3.71 -28.81
N ILE A 189 4.71 3.34 -28.48
CA ILE A 189 5.00 2.32 -27.49
C ILE A 189 5.58 3.01 -26.25
N HIS A 190 4.98 2.74 -25.09
CA HIS A 190 5.47 3.17 -23.79
C HIS A 190 5.46 1.98 -22.83
N ASN A 191 6.59 1.69 -22.19
CA ASN A 191 6.75 0.53 -21.29
C ASN A 191 6.21 -0.79 -21.89
N ASN A 192 6.57 -1.10 -23.13
CA ASN A 192 6.14 -2.27 -23.88
C ASN A 192 4.60 -2.36 -24.17
N SER A 193 3.86 -1.31 -23.90
CA SER A 193 2.42 -1.22 -24.19
C SER A 193 2.15 -0.28 -25.33
N GLU A 194 1.24 -0.67 -26.25
CA GLU A 194 0.79 0.18 -27.35
C GLU A 194 -0.28 1.16 -26.85
N VAL A 195 0.00 2.45 -26.97
CA VAL A 195 -0.93 3.55 -26.67
C VAL A 195 -1.38 4.18 -27.97
N GLN A 196 -2.67 4.19 -28.21
CA GLN A 196 -3.28 4.92 -29.32
C GLN A 196 -3.66 6.32 -28.87
N PHE A 197 -3.51 7.28 -29.76
CA PHE A 197 -3.93 8.66 -29.53
C PHE A 197 -4.70 9.24 -30.69
N LYS A 198 -5.60 10.18 -30.38
CA LYS A 198 -6.34 10.97 -31.34
C LYS A 198 -6.68 12.32 -30.73
N GLY A 199 -6.52 13.38 -31.52
CA GLY A 199 -6.89 14.70 -31.05
C GLY A 199 -6.51 15.84 -31.98
N ASP A 200 -6.69 17.04 -31.46
CA ASP A 200 -6.43 18.29 -32.15
C ASP A 200 -5.34 19.07 -31.42
N ILE A 201 -4.42 19.66 -32.17
CA ILE A 201 -3.39 20.56 -31.69
C ILE A 201 -3.61 21.92 -32.34
N ILE A 202 -3.83 22.93 -31.52
CA ILE A 202 -4.03 24.29 -31.97
C ILE A 202 -2.84 25.12 -31.50
N LYS A 203 -2.16 25.75 -32.44
CA LYS A 203 -1.03 26.63 -32.16
C LYS A 203 -1.42 28.06 -32.48
N ASP A 204 -1.60 28.86 -31.44
CA ASP A 204 -1.81 30.30 -31.54
C ASP A 204 -0.74 31.03 -30.72
N SER A 205 -1.08 31.85 -29.75
CA SER A 205 -0.17 32.41 -28.74
C SER A 205 0.31 31.36 -27.75
N SER A 206 -0.41 30.26 -27.62
CA SER A 206 -0.10 29.09 -26.78
C SER A 206 -0.40 27.79 -27.54
N LEU A 207 0.18 26.70 -27.11
CA LEU A 207 -0.11 25.37 -27.64
C LEU A 207 -1.32 24.79 -26.89
N THR A 208 -2.45 24.68 -27.55
CA THR A 208 -3.66 24.06 -27.00
C THR A 208 -3.81 22.64 -27.54
N LEU A 209 -4.02 21.70 -26.64
CA LEU A 209 -4.23 20.29 -26.92
C LEU A 209 -5.63 19.86 -26.54
N LYS A 210 -6.21 18.98 -27.37
CA LYS A 210 -7.36 18.17 -27.02
C LYS A 210 -7.07 16.75 -27.49
N MET A 211 -6.59 15.92 -26.59
CA MET A 211 -6.07 14.59 -26.90
C MET A 211 -6.80 13.53 -26.09
N ALA A 212 -7.19 12.45 -26.77
CA ALA A 212 -7.63 11.20 -26.16
C ALA A 212 -6.52 10.16 -26.34
N LEU A 213 -6.18 9.48 -25.29
CA LEU A 213 -5.17 8.42 -25.22
C LEU A 213 -5.86 7.12 -24.77
N ASN A 214 -5.55 6.00 -25.44
CA ASN A 214 -6.08 4.69 -25.09
C ASN A 214 -4.94 3.66 -25.11
N ASN A 215 -4.76 2.95 -24.02
CA ASN A 215 -3.89 1.78 -23.96
C ASN A 215 -4.73 0.53 -24.25
N ILE A 216 -4.45 -0.15 -25.37
CA ILE A 216 -5.24 -1.29 -25.84
C ILE A 216 -5.08 -2.49 -24.91
N SER A 217 -3.88 -2.69 -24.35
CA SER A 217 -3.57 -3.86 -23.54
C SER A 217 -4.27 -3.84 -22.17
N SER A 218 -4.44 -2.65 -21.60
CA SER A 218 -4.98 -2.45 -20.25
C SER A 218 -6.40 -1.89 -20.21
N GLY A 219 -6.95 -1.45 -21.35
CA GLY A 219 -8.22 -0.73 -21.39
C GLY A 219 -8.19 0.65 -20.72
N THR A 220 -6.99 1.18 -20.45
CA THR A 220 -6.80 2.49 -19.82
C THR A 220 -7.03 3.60 -20.84
N SER A 221 -7.83 4.60 -20.48
CA SER A 221 -8.05 5.81 -21.28
C SER A 221 -7.70 7.07 -20.50
N ALA A 222 -7.17 8.07 -21.21
CA ALA A 222 -6.93 9.39 -20.65
C ALA A 222 -7.38 10.47 -21.67
N THR A 223 -7.93 11.57 -21.16
CA THR A 223 -8.25 12.75 -21.95
C THR A 223 -7.51 13.94 -21.38
N ILE A 224 -6.79 14.65 -22.24
CA ILE A 224 -6.07 15.88 -21.92
C ILE A 224 -6.68 16.99 -22.74
N GLU A 225 -7.14 18.04 -22.10
CA GLU A 225 -7.67 19.23 -22.76
C GLU A 225 -7.14 20.48 -22.07
N GLY A 226 -6.48 21.37 -22.81
CA GLY A 226 -5.98 22.62 -22.28
C GLY A 226 -4.75 23.16 -22.99
N THR A 227 -4.14 24.18 -22.42
CA THR A 227 -2.93 24.83 -22.92
C THR A 227 -1.69 24.23 -22.27
N LEU A 228 -0.62 24.08 -23.06
CA LEU A 228 0.70 23.60 -22.61
C LEU A 228 1.77 24.65 -22.89
N GLY A 229 2.80 24.67 -22.04
CA GLY A 229 3.93 25.57 -22.16
C GLY A 229 4.50 25.93 -20.78
N ALA A 230 5.27 27.00 -20.67
CA ALA A 230 5.77 27.54 -19.39
C ALA A 230 4.63 27.94 -18.44
N LYS A 231 3.46 28.32 -19.00
CA LYS A 231 2.19 28.44 -18.31
C LYS A 231 1.23 27.47 -19.00
N ALA A 232 0.73 26.52 -18.24
CA ALA A 232 -0.17 25.51 -18.77
C ALA A 232 -1.41 25.41 -17.90
N LYS A 233 -2.58 25.25 -18.53
CA LYS A 233 -3.85 25.07 -17.81
C LYS A 233 -4.80 24.20 -18.63
N GLY A 234 -5.67 23.50 -17.95
CA GLY A 234 -6.69 22.70 -18.61
C GLY A 234 -7.28 21.64 -17.70
N ASN A 235 -7.82 20.59 -18.32
CA ASN A 235 -8.43 19.48 -17.63
C ASN A 235 -7.73 18.18 -18.03
N ILE A 236 -7.55 17.28 -17.08
CA ILE A 236 -7.14 15.91 -17.32
C ILE A 236 -8.18 14.98 -16.71
N THR A 237 -8.61 14.02 -17.51
CA THR A 237 -9.47 12.92 -17.07
C THR A 237 -8.77 11.62 -17.36
N PHE A 238 -8.78 10.72 -16.42
CA PHE A 238 -8.15 9.41 -16.52
C PHE A 238 -9.13 8.33 -16.07
N ASP A 239 -9.27 7.29 -16.88
CA ASP A 239 -10.11 6.13 -16.59
C ASP A 239 -9.34 4.85 -16.89
N THR A 240 -9.38 3.92 -15.96
CA THR A 240 -8.71 2.63 -16.11
C THR A 240 -9.51 1.53 -15.44
N GLN A 241 -9.44 0.33 -15.99
CA GLN A 241 -10.06 -0.85 -15.41
C GLN A 241 -9.32 -1.33 -14.16
N SER A 242 -8.04 -1.00 -14.04
CA SER A 242 -7.21 -1.43 -12.92
C SER A 242 -6.08 -0.44 -12.65
N LEU A 243 -5.87 -0.10 -11.37
CA LEU A 243 -4.72 0.71 -10.96
C LEU A 243 -3.39 -0.03 -11.23
N LEU A 244 -3.40 -1.37 -11.23
CA LEU A 244 -2.26 -2.19 -11.59
C LEU A 244 -1.81 -1.92 -13.04
N ASP A 245 -2.76 -1.75 -13.97
CA ASP A 245 -2.46 -1.43 -15.37
C ASP A 245 -1.79 -0.07 -15.49
N VAL A 246 -2.27 0.93 -14.73
CA VAL A 246 -1.62 2.25 -14.66
C VAL A 246 -0.20 2.12 -14.16
N SER A 247 0.01 1.38 -13.10
CA SER A 247 1.32 1.18 -12.51
C SER A 247 2.29 0.52 -13.49
N ASN A 248 1.84 -0.48 -14.23
CA ASN A 248 2.64 -1.12 -15.27
C ASN A 248 3.00 -0.15 -16.41
N VAL A 249 2.05 0.71 -16.81
CA VAL A 249 2.27 1.70 -17.87
C VAL A 249 3.16 2.84 -17.40
N VAL A 250 2.96 3.37 -16.18
CA VAL A 250 3.67 4.57 -15.69
C VAL A 250 5.04 4.22 -15.09
N PHE A 251 5.12 3.16 -14.30
CA PHE A 251 6.32 2.83 -13.52
C PHE A 251 7.10 1.60 -14.04
N GLY A 252 6.55 0.86 -14.99
CA GLY A 252 7.17 -0.34 -15.58
C GLY A 252 7.42 -1.45 -14.55
N ASN A 253 6.74 -2.58 -14.65
CA ASN A 253 6.96 -3.80 -13.85
C ASN A 253 7.07 -3.59 -12.32
N ALA A 254 6.34 -2.63 -11.76
CA ALA A 254 6.22 -2.52 -10.32
C ALA A 254 5.48 -3.75 -9.79
N SER A 255 6.11 -4.49 -8.89
CA SER A 255 5.46 -5.57 -8.15
C SER A 255 4.44 -4.95 -7.19
N ILE A 256 3.22 -4.79 -7.65
CA ILE A 256 2.12 -4.21 -6.89
C ILE A 256 1.16 -5.33 -6.49
N SER A 257 0.63 -5.25 -5.27
CA SER A 257 -0.29 -6.26 -4.73
C SER A 257 -1.62 -6.32 -5.48
N GLU A 258 -2.30 -7.46 -5.43
CA GLU A 258 -3.60 -7.70 -6.10
C GLU A 258 -4.71 -6.69 -5.71
N TRP A 259 -4.60 -6.00 -4.57
CA TRP A 259 -5.59 -5.02 -4.15
C TRP A 259 -5.67 -3.80 -5.08
N TYR A 260 -4.64 -3.53 -5.89
CA TYR A 260 -4.65 -2.52 -6.95
C TYR A 260 -5.46 -2.93 -8.20
N ASN A 261 -5.94 -4.17 -8.26
CA ASN A 261 -6.72 -4.67 -9.40
C ASN A 261 -8.20 -4.22 -9.32
N LYS A 262 -8.41 -2.91 -9.19
CA LYS A 262 -9.75 -2.31 -9.14
C LYS A 262 -9.81 -1.07 -10.03
N PRO A 263 -10.98 -0.79 -10.63
CA PRO A 263 -11.16 0.40 -11.47
C PRO A 263 -10.80 1.69 -10.73
N LEU A 264 -10.09 2.56 -11.43
CA LEU A 264 -9.75 3.89 -10.96
C LEU A 264 -10.19 4.92 -12.00
N TYR A 265 -10.95 5.89 -11.58
CA TYR A 265 -11.29 7.09 -12.32
C TYR A 265 -10.82 8.30 -11.54
N PHE A 266 -10.15 9.25 -12.21
CA PHE A 266 -9.92 10.56 -11.64
C PHE A 266 -9.98 11.66 -12.70
N SER A 267 -10.35 12.85 -12.29
CA SER A 267 -10.30 14.05 -13.12
C SER A 267 -9.92 15.26 -12.27
N PHE A 268 -9.24 16.21 -12.88
CA PHE A 268 -8.85 17.46 -12.25
C PHE A 268 -8.64 18.58 -13.27
N GLN A 269 -8.73 19.81 -12.78
CA GLN A 269 -8.24 20.99 -13.49
C GLN A 269 -6.80 21.23 -13.07
N TYR A 270 -5.91 21.46 -14.02
CA TYR A 270 -4.53 21.81 -13.73
C TYR A 270 -4.24 23.26 -14.10
N ASP A 271 -3.44 23.94 -13.28
CA ASP A 271 -2.85 25.22 -13.51
C ASP A 271 -1.36 25.14 -13.15
N TYR A 272 -0.51 25.31 -14.15
CA TYR A 272 0.94 25.18 -14.00
C TYR A 272 1.63 26.48 -14.38
N GLU A 273 2.50 26.95 -13.50
CA GLU A 273 3.41 28.07 -13.77
C GLU A 273 4.70 27.93 -12.96
N LYS A 274 5.84 27.99 -13.64
CA LYS A 274 7.20 28.07 -13.03
C LYS A 274 7.46 26.98 -11.97
N GLY A 275 7.26 25.72 -12.33
CA GLY A 275 7.51 24.59 -11.44
C GLY A 275 6.44 24.36 -10.37
N LEU A 276 5.39 25.21 -10.33
CA LEU A 276 4.24 25.04 -9.44
C LEU A 276 3.04 24.51 -10.24
N ALA A 277 2.60 23.30 -9.95
CA ALA A 277 1.37 22.75 -10.49
C ALA A 277 0.29 22.74 -9.39
N LYS A 278 -0.85 23.31 -9.68
CA LYS A 278 -2.05 23.26 -8.85
C LYS A 278 -3.10 22.42 -9.53
N LEU A 279 -3.58 21.38 -8.87
CA LEU A 279 -4.64 20.49 -9.32
C LEU A 279 -5.88 20.80 -8.49
N ASP A 280 -6.83 21.51 -9.09
CA ASP A 280 -8.09 21.87 -8.46
C ASP A 280 -9.21 20.94 -8.94
N ASN A 281 -10.31 20.90 -8.18
CA ASN A 281 -11.48 20.08 -8.48
C ASN A 281 -11.10 18.61 -8.73
N PHE A 282 -10.08 18.14 -8.03
CA PHE A 282 -9.65 16.74 -8.14
C PHE A 282 -10.79 15.85 -7.65
N THR A 283 -11.29 15.00 -8.52
CA THR A 283 -12.27 13.96 -8.20
C THR A 283 -11.64 12.60 -8.43
N ALA A 284 -11.83 11.69 -7.49
CA ALA A 284 -11.35 10.33 -7.61
C ALA A 284 -12.44 9.33 -7.23
N LYS A 285 -12.49 8.21 -7.97
CA LYS A 285 -13.28 7.03 -7.64
C LYS A 285 -12.38 5.82 -7.78
N TYR A 286 -12.20 5.09 -6.70
CA TYR A 286 -11.45 3.85 -6.66
C TYR A 286 -12.34 2.77 -6.09
N ASP A 287 -12.76 1.81 -6.93
CA ASP A 287 -13.81 0.88 -6.57
C ASP A 287 -15.12 1.60 -6.16
N LYS A 288 -16.08 0.86 -5.63
CA LYS A 288 -17.36 1.39 -5.10
C LYS A 288 -17.24 2.08 -3.74
N ASN A 289 -16.18 1.78 -2.99
CA ASN A 289 -15.99 2.19 -1.59
C ASN A 289 -15.05 3.39 -1.41
N THR A 290 -14.46 3.92 -2.48
CA THR A 290 -13.59 5.10 -2.39
C THR A 290 -14.00 6.10 -3.43
N ALA A 291 -14.49 7.23 -3.00
CA ALA A 291 -14.85 8.35 -3.87
C ALA A 291 -14.78 9.67 -3.10
N GLY A 292 -14.26 10.70 -3.75
CA GLY A 292 -14.17 12.03 -3.15
C GLY A 292 -13.56 13.06 -4.07
N SER A 293 -13.29 14.21 -3.50
CA SER A 293 -12.69 15.36 -4.17
C SER A 293 -11.60 15.99 -3.33
N GLY A 294 -10.78 16.83 -3.94
CA GLY A 294 -9.71 17.51 -3.23
C GLY A 294 -8.91 18.47 -4.09
N THR A 295 -7.80 18.90 -3.55
CA THR A 295 -6.80 19.71 -4.23
C THR A 295 -5.42 19.09 -4.03
N VAL A 296 -4.56 19.21 -5.05
CA VAL A 296 -3.16 18.80 -4.96
C VAL A 296 -2.29 19.93 -5.48
N ILE A 297 -1.28 20.29 -4.72
CA ILE A 297 -0.28 21.29 -5.09
C ILE A 297 1.06 20.58 -5.18
N ILE A 298 1.69 20.64 -6.34
CA ILE A 298 3.00 20.05 -6.60
C ILE A 298 3.96 21.19 -6.89
N LYS A 299 5.05 21.28 -6.14
CA LYS A 299 6.10 22.25 -6.34
C LYS A 299 7.42 21.54 -6.58
N ASN A 300 7.98 21.74 -7.76
CA ASN A 300 9.30 21.24 -8.10
C ASN A 300 10.36 22.23 -7.62
N ASN A 301 11.25 21.76 -6.76
CA ASN A 301 12.45 22.47 -6.32
C ASN A 301 13.68 21.84 -7.00
N GLN A 302 14.87 22.41 -6.80
CA GLN A 302 16.08 21.91 -7.45
C GLN A 302 16.42 20.46 -7.11
N ASP A 303 16.21 20.06 -5.85
CA ASP A 303 16.60 18.75 -5.32
C ASP A 303 15.43 17.93 -4.76
N SER A 304 14.21 18.47 -4.78
CA SER A 304 13.03 17.78 -4.24
C SER A 304 11.74 18.24 -4.91
N THR A 305 10.72 17.38 -4.83
CA THR A 305 9.35 17.70 -5.21
C THR A 305 8.46 17.70 -3.97
N ASP A 306 7.86 18.86 -3.66
CA ASP A 306 6.93 19.00 -2.56
C ASP A 306 5.50 18.76 -3.05
N ILE A 307 4.78 17.84 -2.43
CA ILE A 307 3.38 17.50 -2.75
C ILE A 307 2.53 17.78 -1.53
N ASN A 308 1.58 18.72 -1.67
CA ASN A 308 0.55 18.98 -0.66
C ASN A 308 -0.80 18.54 -1.23
N ALA A 309 -1.46 17.62 -0.55
CA ALA A 309 -2.72 17.05 -0.98
C ALA A 309 -3.75 17.09 0.15
N ASP A 310 -4.93 17.60 -0.14
CA ASP A 310 -6.07 17.68 0.80
C ASP A 310 -7.32 17.11 0.12
N PHE A 311 -7.86 16.04 0.70
CA PHE A 311 -8.99 15.29 0.16
C PHE A 311 -10.15 15.26 1.15
N ASP A 312 -11.33 15.57 0.63
CA ASP A 312 -12.61 15.33 1.29
C ASP A 312 -13.33 14.19 0.55
N MET A 313 -13.39 13.05 1.22
CA MET A 313 -13.88 11.82 0.63
C MET A 313 -15.30 11.55 1.11
N ALA A 314 -16.21 11.28 0.19
CA ALA A 314 -17.53 10.77 0.56
C ALA A 314 -17.42 9.36 1.17
N LYS A 315 -16.51 8.55 0.60
CA LYS A 315 -16.23 7.18 1.03
C LYS A 315 -14.74 6.89 0.93
N PHE A 316 -14.20 6.14 1.89
CA PHE A 316 -12.79 5.74 1.89
C PHE A 316 -12.62 4.28 2.33
N ASP A 317 -11.93 3.47 1.54
CA ASP A 317 -11.60 2.09 1.89
C ASP A 317 -10.27 2.05 2.68
N LEU A 318 -10.35 1.73 3.97
CA LEU A 318 -9.18 1.60 4.85
C LEU A 318 -8.26 0.43 4.43
N GLY A 319 -8.75 -0.53 3.66
CA GLY A 319 -7.94 -1.60 3.07
C GLY A 319 -6.82 -1.09 2.18
N ILE A 320 -6.95 0.13 1.63
CA ILE A 320 -5.87 0.82 0.89
C ILE A 320 -4.63 1.00 1.78
N LEU A 321 -4.82 1.39 3.04
CA LEU A 321 -3.71 1.58 3.99
C LEU A 321 -3.04 0.25 4.34
N GLU A 322 -3.84 -0.82 4.49
CA GLU A 322 -3.33 -2.17 4.71
C GLU A 322 -2.53 -2.67 3.50
N GLY A 323 -3.04 -2.46 2.28
CA GLY A 323 -2.34 -2.82 1.03
C GLY A 323 -1.01 -2.10 0.91
N LEU A 324 -0.98 -0.78 1.11
CA LEU A 324 0.26 0.02 1.09
C LEU A 324 1.28 -0.47 2.12
N SER A 325 0.84 -0.82 3.33
CA SER A 325 1.74 -1.35 4.37
C SER A 325 2.35 -2.69 3.97
N LYS A 326 1.58 -3.58 3.36
CA LYS A 326 2.07 -4.88 2.85
C LYS A 326 3.12 -4.69 1.75
N ASP A 327 2.90 -3.75 0.83
CA ASP A 327 3.84 -3.45 -0.25
C ASP A 327 5.16 -2.86 0.29
N ILE A 328 5.08 -1.93 1.23
CA ILE A 328 6.26 -1.38 1.93
C ILE A 328 7.06 -2.50 2.59
N ILE A 329 6.39 -3.41 3.29
CA ILE A 329 7.02 -4.57 3.94
C ILE A 329 7.66 -5.51 2.91
N ALA A 330 6.96 -5.82 1.81
CA ALA A 330 7.45 -6.74 0.78
C ALA A 330 8.70 -6.21 0.08
N GLN A 331 8.74 -4.91 -0.24
CA GLN A 331 9.89 -4.27 -0.86
C GLN A 331 11.14 -4.27 0.06
N ASN A 332 10.94 -4.13 1.37
CA ASN A 332 12.06 -4.15 2.33
C ASN A 332 12.62 -5.55 2.61
N LYS A 333 11.83 -6.62 2.44
CA LYS A 333 12.33 -8.01 2.56
C LYS A 333 13.35 -8.40 1.49
N GLY A 334 13.37 -7.71 0.36
CA GLY A 334 14.29 -7.97 -0.76
C GLY A 334 15.72 -7.41 -0.59
N GLY A 335 16.06 -6.79 0.55
CA GLY A 335 17.39 -6.25 0.82
C GLY A 335 17.74 -4.98 0.02
N LYS A 336 16.83 -4.47 -0.81
CA LYS A 336 16.97 -3.15 -1.44
C LYS A 336 16.62 -2.09 -0.38
N LYS A 337 17.53 -1.15 -0.17
CA LYS A 337 17.25 -0.03 0.73
C LYS A 337 16.07 0.76 0.14
N PHE A 338 15.05 1.02 0.94
CA PHE A 338 13.91 1.85 0.53
C PHE A 338 14.36 3.28 0.15
N ALA A 339 15.52 3.72 0.64
CA ALA A 339 16.18 4.97 0.27
C ALA A 339 16.53 5.07 -1.23
N ASP A 340 16.69 3.92 -1.93
CA ASP A 340 16.91 3.86 -3.38
C ASP A 340 15.57 3.75 -4.15
N SER A 341 14.46 3.99 -3.48
CA SER A 341 13.11 3.77 -3.99
C SER A 341 12.52 5.01 -4.67
N ALA A 342 11.33 4.81 -5.25
CA ALA A 342 10.53 5.81 -5.95
C ALA A 342 10.16 7.07 -5.12
N PHE A 343 10.44 7.11 -3.82
CA PHE A 343 10.13 8.25 -2.94
C PHE A 343 11.34 9.15 -2.63
N ALA A 344 12.52 8.82 -3.12
CA ALA A 344 13.70 9.67 -2.95
C ALA A 344 13.47 11.04 -3.63
N GLY A 345 13.67 12.13 -2.89
CA GLY A 345 13.45 13.49 -3.39
C GLY A 345 11.99 13.96 -3.37
N TYR A 346 11.05 13.19 -2.81
CA TYR A 346 9.67 13.63 -2.63
C TYR A 346 9.38 13.97 -1.17
N ASN A 347 8.77 15.14 -0.94
CA ASN A 347 8.16 15.51 0.32
C ASN A 347 6.64 15.49 0.14
N LEU A 348 5.93 14.76 0.97
CA LEU A 348 4.46 14.66 0.92
C LEU A 348 3.84 15.22 2.20
N ASN A 349 2.81 16.02 2.05
CA ASN A 349 1.89 16.40 3.11
C ASN A 349 0.48 16.06 2.63
N LEU A 350 -0.11 15.02 3.22
CA LEU A 350 -1.42 14.48 2.85
C LEU A 350 -2.40 14.67 4.01
N SER A 351 -3.57 15.23 3.70
CA SER A 351 -4.73 15.29 4.58
C SER A 351 -5.92 14.62 3.90
N VAL A 352 -6.55 13.68 4.59
CA VAL A 352 -7.76 12.99 4.13
C VAL A 352 -8.81 13.04 5.22
N LYS A 353 -10.02 13.46 4.86
CA LYS A 353 -11.22 13.34 5.70
C LYS A 353 -12.23 12.49 4.95
N ALA A 354 -12.97 11.63 5.68
CA ALA A 354 -14.07 10.90 5.08
C ALA A 354 -15.22 10.76 6.07
N GLY A 355 -16.43 11.06 5.63
CA GLY A 355 -17.62 10.87 6.44
C GLY A 355 -17.86 9.38 6.72
N THR A 356 -17.70 8.54 5.71
CA THR A 356 -17.81 7.08 5.79
C THR A 356 -16.50 6.42 5.33
N ALA A 357 -16.02 5.46 6.11
CA ALA A 357 -14.91 4.61 5.74
C ALA A 357 -15.32 3.13 5.81
N TRP A 358 -14.56 2.26 5.13
CA TRP A 358 -14.83 0.84 5.07
C TRP A 358 -13.57 0.05 5.42
N TYR A 359 -13.73 -1.01 6.21
CA TYR A 359 -12.68 -1.98 6.50
C TYR A 359 -13.28 -3.38 6.56
N ASN A 360 -12.80 -4.32 5.73
CA ASN A 360 -13.33 -5.70 5.65
C ASN A 360 -14.87 -5.75 5.51
N ASN A 361 -15.44 -4.91 4.64
CA ASN A 361 -16.89 -4.72 4.46
C ASN A 361 -17.65 -4.19 5.69
N VAL A 362 -16.96 -3.73 6.70
CA VAL A 362 -17.54 -3.11 7.89
C VAL A 362 -17.44 -1.59 7.77
N GLU A 363 -18.54 -0.90 8.04
CA GLU A 363 -18.61 0.56 8.00
C GLU A 363 -17.96 1.17 9.24
N ALA A 364 -17.14 2.17 9.02
CA ALA A 364 -16.56 3.07 10.01
C ALA A 364 -16.92 4.52 9.65
N GLN A 365 -16.82 5.44 10.60
CA GLN A 365 -17.26 6.82 10.43
C GLN A 365 -16.17 7.82 10.84
N ASN A 366 -16.31 9.05 10.31
CA ASN A 366 -15.49 10.20 10.71
C ASN A 366 -13.99 9.95 10.62
N LEU A 367 -13.54 9.34 9.50
CA LEU A 367 -12.11 9.19 9.24
C LEU A 367 -11.44 10.55 9.11
N SER A 368 -10.32 10.71 9.78
CA SER A 368 -9.39 11.81 9.58
C SER A 368 -7.97 11.25 9.56
N LEU A 369 -7.23 11.53 8.49
CA LEU A 369 -5.86 11.07 8.30
C LEU A 369 -4.98 12.26 7.92
N GLY A 370 -3.87 12.43 8.59
CA GLY A 370 -2.80 13.36 8.25
C GLY A 370 -1.47 12.61 8.19
N VAL A 371 -0.78 12.70 7.06
CA VAL A 371 0.50 12.02 6.84
C VAL A 371 1.49 13.01 6.25
N THR A 372 2.70 13.00 6.74
CA THR A 372 3.84 13.65 6.08
C THR A 372 4.91 12.61 5.75
N LEU A 373 5.52 12.75 4.59
CA LEU A 373 6.70 12.00 4.20
C LEU A 373 7.82 12.99 3.93
N GLN A 374 8.94 12.83 4.60
CA GLN A 374 10.16 13.59 4.38
C GLN A 374 11.36 12.74 4.78
N ASP A 375 12.43 12.77 4.01
CA ASP A 375 13.69 12.05 4.30
C ASP A 375 13.47 10.55 4.64
N ASN A 376 12.60 9.88 3.91
CA ASN A 376 12.16 8.49 4.13
C ASN A 376 11.53 8.23 5.51
N VAL A 377 11.05 9.26 6.17
CA VAL A 377 10.28 9.18 7.41
C VAL A 377 8.83 9.53 7.13
N ILE A 378 7.93 8.58 7.38
CA ILE A 378 6.48 8.78 7.32
C ILE A 378 6.01 9.14 8.74
N ASN A 379 5.42 10.32 8.91
CA ASN A 379 4.77 10.70 10.16
C ASN A 379 3.25 10.66 9.97
N ILE A 380 2.58 9.91 10.82
CA ILE A 380 1.13 9.98 10.99
C ILE A 380 0.87 11.08 12.02
N THR A 381 0.57 12.27 11.52
CA THR A 381 0.33 13.46 12.35
C THR A 381 -1.06 13.42 12.98
N ARG A 382 -1.98 12.71 12.34
CA ARG A 382 -3.35 12.47 12.80
C ARG A 382 -3.91 11.23 12.12
N PHE A 383 -4.46 10.34 12.90
CA PHE A 383 -5.40 9.32 12.45
C PHE A 383 -6.53 9.25 13.48
N GLY A 384 -7.75 9.37 13.01
CA GLY A 384 -8.94 9.28 13.84
C GLY A 384 -10.04 8.59 13.08
N VAL A 385 -10.76 7.66 13.71
CA VAL A 385 -11.87 6.93 13.11
C VAL A 385 -12.80 6.42 14.20
N ILE A 386 -14.08 6.32 13.89
CA ILE A 386 -15.09 5.67 14.73
C ILE A 386 -15.45 4.32 14.09
N MET A 387 -15.08 3.25 14.76
CA MET A 387 -15.34 1.86 14.36
C MET A 387 -16.62 1.33 15.00
N PRO A 388 -17.17 0.18 14.56
CA PRO A 388 -18.29 -0.48 15.22
C PRO A 388 -18.08 -0.64 16.73
N GLY A 389 -19.19 -0.67 17.47
CA GLY A 389 -19.14 -0.64 18.93
C GLY A 389 -18.94 0.77 19.51
N ASP A 390 -19.21 1.83 18.72
CA ASP A 390 -18.90 3.22 19.08
C ASP A 390 -17.45 3.36 19.56
N THR A 391 -16.53 2.71 18.84
CA THR A 391 -15.11 2.68 19.21
C THR A 391 -14.34 3.79 18.51
N THR A 392 -13.97 4.81 19.24
CA THR A 392 -13.12 5.88 18.74
C THR A 392 -11.65 5.45 18.85
N ILE A 393 -10.93 5.50 17.75
CA ILE A 393 -9.48 5.26 17.68
C ILE A 393 -8.80 6.56 17.25
N LYS A 394 -7.74 6.94 17.96
CA LYS A 394 -6.85 8.06 17.60
C LYS A 394 -5.42 7.57 17.64
N THR A 395 -4.66 7.83 16.59
CA THR A 395 -3.27 7.38 16.48
C THR A 395 -2.41 8.51 15.94
N VAL A 396 -1.23 8.65 16.51
CA VAL A 396 -0.12 9.44 15.98
C VAL A 396 1.15 8.60 16.04
N GLY A 397 2.08 8.83 15.14
CA GLY A 397 3.31 8.05 15.15
C GLY A 397 4.19 8.30 13.94
N ARG A 398 5.22 7.50 13.84
CA ARG A 398 6.15 7.57 12.71
C ARG A 398 6.63 6.20 12.29
N ILE A 399 6.97 6.10 11.01
CA ILE A 399 7.65 4.96 10.40
C ILE A 399 8.94 5.50 9.78
N ASN A 400 10.07 4.93 10.17
CA ASN A 400 11.38 5.27 9.62
C ASN A 400 11.80 4.17 8.64
N LEU A 401 12.15 4.56 7.42
CA LEU A 401 12.48 3.65 6.32
C LEU A 401 13.97 3.72 5.93
N ASN A 402 14.80 4.47 6.67
CA ASN A 402 16.20 4.70 6.28
C ASN A 402 17.11 3.46 6.44
N ASN A 403 16.89 2.66 7.49
CA ASN A 403 17.71 1.49 7.81
C ASN A 403 16.86 0.22 8.00
N GLY A 404 15.86 0.06 7.19
CA GLY A 404 14.81 -0.94 7.36
C GLY A 404 13.49 -0.27 7.76
N VAL A 405 12.58 -1.04 8.35
CA VAL A 405 11.28 -0.52 8.80
C VAL A 405 11.24 -0.51 10.31
N ASP A 406 11.37 0.67 10.91
CA ASP A 406 11.15 0.89 12.33
C ASP A 406 9.94 1.77 12.54
N TYR A 407 9.07 1.45 13.50
CA TYR A 407 7.86 2.23 13.75
C TYR A 407 7.57 2.45 15.23
N ILE A 408 6.97 3.59 15.51
CA ILE A 408 6.47 3.97 16.83
C ILE A 408 5.11 4.63 16.66
N PHE A 409 4.07 4.10 17.33
CA PHE A 409 2.73 4.67 17.38
C PHE A 409 2.27 4.87 18.81
N ASN A 410 1.60 5.99 19.05
CA ASN A 410 0.81 6.24 20.26
C ASN A 410 -0.65 6.25 19.86
N GLN A 411 -1.43 5.39 20.50
CA GLN A 411 -2.84 5.19 20.18
C GLN A 411 -3.69 5.36 21.43
N ALA A 412 -4.81 6.02 21.29
CA ALA A 412 -5.88 6.05 22.28
C ALA A 412 -7.11 5.39 21.70
N ALA A 413 -7.74 4.52 22.46
CA ALA A 413 -8.97 3.83 22.10
C ALA A 413 -10.01 4.00 23.20
N ASP A 414 -11.25 4.30 22.83
CA ASP A 414 -12.43 4.36 23.70
C ASP A 414 -13.59 3.64 23.01
N SER A 415 -14.01 2.50 23.57
CA SER A 415 -15.05 1.63 23.03
C SER A 415 -16.23 1.54 23.98
N LYS A 416 -17.45 1.68 23.45
CA LYS A 416 -18.68 1.42 24.22
C LYS A 416 -19.13 -0.04 24.14
N ASP A 417 -18.69 -0.77 23.10
CA ASP A 417 -18.88 -2.21 22.97
C ASP A 417 -17.65 -2.85 22.32
N LEU A 418 -16.68 -3.23 23.16
CA LEU A 418 -15.42 -3.84 22.76
C LEU A 418 -15.64 -5.14 21.95
N ARG A 419 -16.67 -5.93 22.25
CA ARG A 419 -16.95 -7.18 21.55
C ARG A 419 -17.28 -6.92 20.08
N THR A 420 -18.18 -5.96 19.83
CA THR A 420 -18.52 -5.54 18.47
C THR A 420 -17.30 -5.01 17.75
N PHE A 421 -16.45 -4.24 18.41
CA PHE A 421 -15.22 -3.74 17.82
C PHE A 421 -14.26 -4.86 17.41
N VAL A 422 -13.92 -5.77 18.33
CA VAL A 422 -12.93 -6.81 18.02
C VAL A 422 -13.45 -7.89 17.08
N SER A 423 -14.78 -8.05 16.98
CA SER A 423 -15.39 -8.98 16.01
C SER A 423 -15.10 -8.61 14.55
N VAL A 424 -14.82 -7.33 14.27
CA VAL A 424 -14.36 -6.84 12.96
C VAL A 424 -13.06 -7.52 12.53
N PHE A 425 -12.22 -7.91 13.50
CA PHE A 425 -10.95 -8.60 13.29
C PHE A 425 -11.06 -10.12 13.43
N GLY A 426 -12.30 -10.67 13.49
CA GLY A 426 -12.55 -12.10 13.63
C GLY A 426 -12.36 -12.63 15.06
N ILE A 427 -12.19 -11.75 16.08
CA ILE A 427 -12.02 -12.13 17.47
C ILE A 427 -13.38 -12.22 18.16
N ASP A 428 -13.77 -13.40 18.60
CA ASP A 428 -15.02 -13.63 19.33
C ASP A 428 -14.77 -13.70 20.84
N LEU A 429 -14.80 -12.54 21.51
CA LEU A 429 -14.66 -12.47 22.97
C LEU A 429 -15.82 -13.16 23.74
N ALA A 430 -16.94 -13.43 23.10
CA ALA A 430 -18.04 -14.14 23.76
C ALA A 430 -17.66 -15.59 24.09
N LYS A 431 -16.69 -16.17 23.41
CA LYS A 431 -16.14 -17.50 23.74
C LYS A 431 -15.37 -17.53 25.05
N LEU A 432 -14.83 -16.38 25.47
CA LEU A 432 -14.08 -16.24 26.74
C LEU A 432 -15.00 -15.91 27.92
N ALA A 433 -16.31 -15.79 27.72
CA ALA A 433 -17.28 -15.43 28.73
C ALA A 433 -18.05 -16.65 29.24
N ALA A 434 -18.27 -16.76 30.54
CA ALA A 434 -19.25 -17.68 31.08
C ALA A 434 -20.63 -17.44 30.45
N ALA A 435 -21.40 -18.52 30.23
CA ALA A 435 -22.68 -18.45 29.46
C ALA A 435 -23.65 -17.40 30.00
N GLU A 436 -23.70 -17.25 31.31
CA GLU A 436 -24.59 -16.30 32.03
C GLU A 436 -24.15 -14.84 31.82
N ASN A 437 -22.89 -14.58 31.58
CA ASN A 437 -22.28 -13.25 31.50
C ASN A 437 -21.99 -12.79 30.08
N LYS A 438 -22.26 -13.60 29.05
CA LYS A 438 -21.94 -13.28 27.64
C LYS A 438 -22.41 -11.91 27.16
N LYS A 439 -23.50 -11.37 27.74
CA LYS A 439 -24.06 -10.07 27.37
C LYS A 439 -23.52 -8.90 28.20
N SER A 440 -22.85 -9.15 29.32
CA SER A 440 -22.52 -8.12 30.31
C SER A 440 -21.04 -7.75 30.38
N ILE A 441 -20.14 -8.58 29.87
CA ILE A 441 -18.68 -8.38 29.94
C ILE A 441 -18.09 -7.98 28.59
N PHE A 442 -16.89 -7.44 28.62
CA PHE A 442 -16.16 -6.92 27.46
C PHE A 442 -16.96 -5.86 26.69
N LYS A 443 -17.72 -5.04 27.39
CA LYS A 443 -18.46 -3.94 26.79
C LYS A 443 -17.59 -2.71 26.67
N ARG A 444 -17.33 -2.06 27.78
CA ARG A 444 -16.60 -0.80 27.78
C ARG A 444 -15.10 -1.05 27.87
N ALA A 445 -14.36 -0.37 27.00
CA ALA A 445 -12.90 -0.39 27.06
C ALA A 445 -12.32 0.98 26.78
N GLN A 446 -11.30 1.37 27.54
CA GLN A 446 -10.49 2.54 27.29
C GLN A 446 -9.01 2.12 27.42
N ALA A 447 -8.19 2.53 26.47
CA ALA A 447 -6.77 2.21 26.51
C ALA A 447 -5.91 3.31 25.89
N GLU A 448 -4.77 3.56 26.53
CA GLU A 448 -3.62 4.22 25.94
C GLU A 448 -2.61 3.15 25.55
N ILE A 449 -2.22 3.12 24.29
CA ILE A 449 -1.38 2.06 23.74
C ILE A 449 -0.17 2.69 23.06
N LYS A 450 1.01 2.17 23.36
CA LYS A 450 2.24 2.48 22.63
C LYS A 450 2.67 1.23 21.88
N ILE A 451 2.86 1.36 20.58
CA ILE A 451 3.30 0.29 19.69
C ILE A 451 4.65 0.70 19.12
N ASN A 452 5.65 -0.13 19.30
CA ASN A 452 6.95 0.07 18.68
C ASN A 452 7.53 -1.25 18.20
N GLY A 453 8.25 -1.22 17.10
CA GLY A 453 8.81 -2.45 16.55
C GLY A 453 9.50 -2.23 15.21
N ASN A 454 9.82 -3.35 14.62
CA ASN A 454 10.38 -3.47 13.27
C ASN A 454 9.75 -4.70 12.57
N LEU A 455 10.36 -5.21 11.50
CA LEU A 455 9.83 -6.38 10.77
C LEU A 455 9.93 -7.70 11.56
N ASP A 456 10.80 -7.78 12.58
CA ASP A 456 11.07 -9.02 13.32
C ASP A 456 10.56 -8.96 14.75
N SER A 457 10.21 -7.80 15.25
CA SER A 457 9.75 -7.62 16.62
C SER A 457 8.67 -6.55 16.75
N LEU A 458 7.74 -6.77 17.64
CA LEU A 458 6.64 -5.86 17.99
C LEU A 458 6.53 -5.80 19.51
N LYS A 459 6.51 -4.59 20.08
CA LYS A 459 6.19 -4.36 21.48
C LYS A 459 4.95 -3.48 21.58
N ILE A 460 3.95 -3.96 22.29
CA ILE A 460 2.72 -3.25 22.64
C ILE A 460 2.79 -2.95 24.13
N SER A 461 2.79 -1.69 24.51
CA SER A 461 2.73 -1.24 25.90
C SER A 461 1.39 -0.55 26.12
N PHE A 462 0.69 -0.91 27.19
CA PHE A 462 -0.54 -0.25 27.61
C PHE A 462 -0.37 0.29 29.04
N PRO A 463 0.17 1.50 29.17
CA PRO A 463 0.43 2.11 30.47
C PRO A 463 -0.85 2.31 31.28
N ARG A 464 -1.99 2.41 30.60
CA ARG A 464 -3.31 2.50 31.19
C ARG A 464 -4.34 1.88 30.26
N ALA A 465 -5.00 0.85 30.73
CA ALA A 465 -6.19 0.29 30.08
C ALA A 465 -7.25 -0.02 31.14
N VAL A 466 -8.51 0.09 30.76
CA VAL A 466 -9.65 -0.30 31.59
C VAL A 466 -10.61 -1.08 30.71
N ILE A 467 -10.94 -2.29 31.10
CA ILE A 467 -11.97 -3.12 30.46
C ILE A 467 -13.08 -3.35 31.47
N ASP A 468 -14.27 -2.87 31.16
CA ASP A 468 -15.41 -2.80 32.10
C ASP A 468 -15.01 -2.07 33.40
N SER A 469 -14.72 -2.80 34.47
CA SER A 469 -14.26 -2.25 35.76
C SER A 469 -12.84 -2.67 36.12
N THR A 470 -12.16 -3.41 35.27
CA THR A 470 -10.81 -3.94 35.52
C THR A 470 -9.76 -3.03 34.93
N ALA A 471 -8.92 -2.43 35.77
CA ALA A 471 -7.78 -1.65 35.30
C ALA A 471 -6.60 -2.58 35.01
N LEU A 472 -5.95 -2.35 33.87
CA LEU A 472 -4.82 -3.13 33.37
C LEU A 472 -3.69 -2.18 33.00
N ARG A 473 -2.46 -2.64 33.19
CA ARG A 473 -1.27 -2.02 32.59
C ARG A 473 -0.26 -3.12 32.28
N GLY A 474 0.61 -2.89 31.31
CA GLY A 474 1.62 -3.90 31.00
C GLY A 474 2.22 -3.76 29.62
N ASN A 475 2.92 -4.81 29.23
CA ASN A 475 3.58 -4.92 27.95
C ASN A 475 3.33 -6.31 27.36
N ILE A 476 3.19 -6.37 26.03
CA ILE A 476 3.20 -7.62 25.27
C ILE A 476 4.22 -7.45 24.15
N GLY A 477 5.19 -8.32 24.10
CA GLY A 477 6.23 -8.38 23.06
C GLY A 477 6.03 -9.60 22.17
N PHE A 478 6.25 -9.42 20.87
CA PHE A 478 6.30 -10.49 19.89
C PHE A 478 7.66 -10.45 19.22
N VAL A 479 8.37 -11.58 19.20
CA VAL A 479 9.66 -11.72 18.54
C VAL A 479 9.59 -12.89 17.57
N LYS A 480 9.89 -12.61 16.32
CA LYS A 480 9.94 -13.62 15.28
C LYS A 480 11.26 -14.38 15.38
N LYS A 481 11.17 -15.68 15.67
CA LYS A 481 12.25 -16.67 15.61
C LYS A 481 11.84 -17.76 14.62
N GLU A 482 12.27 -18.99 14.80
CA GLU A 482 11.69 -20.14 14.09
C GLU A 482 10.19 -20.26 14.34
N LYS A 483 9.76 -19.92 15.56
CA LYS A 483 8.37 -19.70 15.98
C LYS A 483 8.23 -18.29 16.54
N VAL A 484 7.00 -17.82 16.65
CA VAL A 484 6.72 -16.54 17.31
C VAL A 484 6.83 -16.73 18.83
N TYR A 485 7.72 -15.96 19.44
CA TYR A 485 7.91 -15.89 20.88
C TYR A 485 7.15 -14.70 21.44
N VAL A 486 6.31 -14.95 22.45
CA VAL A 486 5.47 -13.94 23.11
C VAL A 486 5.98 -13.70 24.52
N LEU A 487 6.29 -12.46 24.82
CA LEU A 487 6.62 -11.98 26.17
C LEU A 487 5.46 -11.16 26.69
N ALA A 488 4.95 -11.46 27.88
CA ALA A 488 3.89 -10.68 28.50
C ALA A 488 4.22 -10.35 29.96
N ASP A 489 3.99 -9.09 30.31
CA ASP A 489 4.09 -8.60 31.70
C ASP A 489 2.84 -7.73 31.95
N ILE A 490 1.94 -8.24 32.81
CA ILE A 490 0.59 -7.66 32.96
C ILE A 490 0.28 -7.48 34.46
N ASP A 491 0.00 -6.25 34.84
CA ASP A 491 -0.57 -5.92 36.14
C ASP A 491 -2.07 -5.62 35.98
N THR A 492 -2.89 -6.18 36.84
CA THR A 492 -4.32 -5.92 36.89
C THR A 492 -4.85 -5.65 38.30
N SER A 493 -5.87 -4.81 38.38
CA SER A 493 -6.41 -4.38 39.69
C SER A 493 -7.30 -5.43 40.33
N LYS A 494 -8.40 -5.75 39.71
CA LYS A 494 -9.41 -6.68 40.21
C LYS A 494 -10.02 -7.52 39.13
N ILE A 495 -10.08 -8.84 39.32
CA ILE A 495 -10.73 -9.78 38.41
C ILE A 495 -11.83 -10.54 39.15
N ILE A 496 -12.99 -10.71 38.55
CA ILE A 496 -14.04 -11.62 38.99
C ILE A 496 -14.00 -12.82 38.05
N PHE A 497 -13.29 -13.89 38.45
CA PHE A 497 -13.05 -15.05 37.58
C PHE A 497 -14.34 -15.73 37.13
N ASP A 498 -15.39 -15.74 37.98
CA ASP A 498 -16.68 -16.36 37.67
C ASP A 498 -17.37 -15.74 36.44
N ARG A 499 -16.97 -14.53 36.03
CA ARG A 499 -17.48 -13.90 34.80
C ARG A 499 -16.86 -14.47 33.56
N TYR A 500 -15.64 -15.02 33.65
CA TYR A 500 -14.82 -15.43 32.51
C TYR A 500 -14.68 -16.96 32.43
N LEU A 501 -14.63 -17.66 33.57
CA LEU A 501 -14.51 -19.10 33.60
C LEU A 501 -15.86 -19.73 33.20
N GLN A 502 -15.79 -20.60 32.19
CA GLN A 502 -16.98 -21.37 31.79
C GLN A 502 -17.22 -22.47 32.82
N ALA A 503 -18.48 -22.64 33.24
CA ALA A 503 -18.87 -23.75 34.08
C ALA A 503 -18.57 -25.07 33.35
N VAL A 504 -18.12 -26.08 34.12
CA VAL A 504 -17.92 -27.43 33.60
C VAL A 504 -19.28 -27.96 33.10
N PRO A 505 -19.38 -28.41 31.82
CA PRO A 505 -20.63 -28.95 31.31
C PRO A 505 -21.20 -30.09 32.16
N GLU A 506 -22.52 -30.24 32.19
CA GLU A 506 -23.19 -31.25 32.98
C GLU A 506 -22.65 -32.67 32.72
N GLN A 507 -22.33 -32.95 31.44
CA GLN A 507 -21.76 -34.26 31.02
C GLN A 507 -20.39 -34.53 31.63
N LEU A 508 -19.62 -33.48 31.95
CA LEU A 508 -18.29 -33.60 32.57
C LEU A 508 -18.31 -33.50 34.09
N LYS A 509 -19.46 -33.24 34.72
CA LYS A 509 -19.53 -33.15 36.20
C LYS A 509 -19.11 -34.46 36.89
N GLN A 510 -19.44 -35.58 36.27
CA GLN A 510 -19.03 -36.93 36.77
C GLN A 510 -17.75 -37.47 36.12
N ALA A 511 -17.12 -36.69 35.22
CA ALA A 511 -15.87 -37.08 34.58
C ALA A 511 -14.69 -37.05 35.57
N SER A 512 -13.59 -37.69 35.18
CA SER A 512 -12.36 -37.69 35.98
C SER A 512 -11.81 -36.28 36.20
N VAL A 513 -11.00 -36.10 37.23
CA VAL A 513 -10.28 -34.82 37.49
C VAL A 513 -9.41 -34.47 36.28
N GLN A 514 -8.81 -35.44 35.64
CA GLN A 514 -7.98 -35.28 34.46
C GLN A 514 -8.81 -34.75 33.29
N ASP A 515 -9.99 -35.32 33.02
CA ASP A 515 -10.84 -34.87 31.91
C ASP A 515 -11.36 -33.43 32.11
N LYS A 516 -11.71 -33.08 33.34
CA LYS A 516 -12.08 -31.72 33.73
C LYS A 516 -10.92 -30.72 33.50
N PHE A 517 -9.72 -31.11 33.91
CA PHE A 517 -8.52 -30.30 33.70
C PHE A 517 -8.25 -30.10 32.21
N ILE A 518 -8.24 -31.17 31.44
CA ILE A 518 -8.04 -31.10 29.96
C ILE A 518 -9.11 -30.20 29.32
N TYR A 519 -10.37 -30.34 29.75
CA TYR A 519 -11.44 -29.48 29.25
C TYR A 519 -11.15 -27.98 29.52
N GLN A 520 -10.78 -27.63 30.77
CA GLN A 520 -10.47 -26.26 31.14
C GLN A 520 -9.26 -25.71 30.39
N MET A 521 -8.21 -26.50 30.21
CA MET A 521 -7.03 -26.12 29.46
C MET A 521 -7.34 -25.85 27.96
N ASN A 522 -8.23 -26.64 27.36
CA ASN A 522 -8.65 -26.45 25.96
C ASN A 522 -9.63 -25.27 25.76
N LEU A 523 -10.20 -24.71 26.83
CA LEU A 523 -10.99 -23.45 26.74
C LEU A 523 -10.11 -22.21 26.58
N ILE A 524 -8.85 -22.29 27.02
CA ILE A 524 -7.88 -21.21 26.84
C ILE A 524 -7.49 -21.20 25.38
N PRO A 525 -7.64 -20.08 24.65
CA PRO A 525 -7.33 -20.00 23.22
C PRO A 525 -5.80 -19.93 23.00
N TRP A 526 -5.09 -20.96 23.48
CA TRP A 526 -3.68 -21.11 23.18
C TRP A 526 -3.48 -21.41 21.70
N ASN A 527 -2.65 -20.61 21.06
CA ASN A 527 -2.07 -21.03 19.80
C ASN A 527 -0.84 -21.89 20.09
N ARG A 528 -0.90 -23.19 19.80
CA ARG A 528 0.18 -24.18 20.03
C ARG A 528 1.46 -23.88 19.24
N ASP A 529 1.38 -22.98 18.26
CA ASP A 529 2.52 -22.52 17.47
C ASP A 529 3.28 -21.35 18.11
N LEU A 530 2.81 -20.87 19.28
CA LEU A 530 3.45 -19.79 20.02
C LEU A 530 4.22 -20.35 21.23
N ASP A 531 5.43 -19.85 21.41
CA ASP A 531 6.15 -19.96 22.67
C ASP A 531 5.81 -18.72 23.52
N VAL A 532 5.35 -18.90 24.74
CA VAL A 532 4.87 -17.81 25.60
C VAL A 532 5.65 -17.81 26.91
N ASP A 533 6.12 -16.65 27.34
CA ASP A 533 6.66 -16.34 28.64
C ASP A 533 5.86 -15.17 29.22
N ALA A 534 5.07 -15.44 30.27
CA ALA A 534 4.13 -14.46 30.79
C ALA A 534 4.20 -14.32 32.31
N GLU A 535 4.33 -13.08 32.76
CA GLU A 535 4.18 -12.68 34.15
C GLU A 535 2.87 -11.91 34.33
N VAL A 536 2.06 -12.31 35.29
CA VAL A 536 0.78 -11.69 35.60
C VAL A 536 0.65 -11.41 37.07
N ASN A 537 0.40 -10.15 37.42
CA ASN A 537 0.12 -9.71 38.79
C ASN A 537 -1.35 -9.29 38.89
N ILE A 538 -2.09 -9.85 39.81
CA ILE A 538 -3.49 -9.50 40.07
C ILE A 538 -3.60 -9.03 41.54
N ALA A 539 -3.94 -7.76 41.73
CA ALA A 539 -4.03 -7.19 43.06
C ALA A 539 -5.12 -7.86 43.91
N SER A 540 -6.27 -8.15 43.28
CA SER A 540 -7.36 -8.90 43.93
C SER A 540 -8.18 -9.67 42.91
N ALA A 541 -8.74 -10.80 43.31
CA ALA A 541 -9.70 -11.54 42.51
C ALA A 541 -10.84 -12.09 43.36
N VAL A 542 -11.92 -12.52 42.71
CA VAL A 542 -12.99 -13.29 43.34
C VAL A 542 -13.21 -14.54 42.48
N TYR A 543 -13.29 -15.69 43.15
CA TYR A 543 -13.60 -16.98 42.53
C TYR A 543 -14.53 -17.79 43.43
N ASN A 544 -15.72 -18.17 42.97
CA ASN A 544 -16.79 -18.81 43.74
C ASN A 544 -17.08 -18.06 45.04
N ASP A 545 -17.24 -16.72 44.96
CA ASP A 545 -17.42 -15.81 46.08
C ASP A 545 -16.25 -15.75 47.09
N ILE A 546 -15.15 -16.48 46.84
CA ILE A 546 -13.94 -16.46 47.66
C ILE A 546 -13.03 -15.32 47.23
N PRO A 547 -12.72 -14.36 48.10
CA PRO A 547 -11.76 -13.32 47.79
C PRO A 547 -10.34 -13.86 47.79
N LEU A 548 -9.57 -13.47 46.78
CA LEU A 548 -8.16 -13.78 46.61
C LEU A 548 -7.38 -12.45 46.53
N GLU A 549 -6.24 -12.37 47.18
CA GLU A 549 -5.42 -11.14 47.18
C GLU A 549 -4.00 -11.44 46.76
N LYS A 550 -3.44 -10.51 45.98
CA LYS A 550 -2.06 -10.53 45.49
C LYS A 550 -1.71 -11.85 44.81
N ILE A 551 -2.34 -12.09 43.69
CA ILE A 551 -2.05 -13.27 42.88
C ILE A 551 -0.87 -12.93 41.96
N TYR A 552 0.12 -13.80 41.94
CA TYR A 552 1.24 -13.76 41.01
C TYR A 552 1.30 -15.05 40.22
N LEU A 553 1.50 -14.93 38.91
CA LEU A 553 1.71 -16.07 38.00
C LEU A 553 2.88 -15.74 37.08
N HIS A 554 3.89 -16.63 37.05
CA HIS A 554 4.92 -16.66 36.02
C HIS A 554 4.86 -18.02 35.33
N ILE A 555 4.52 -17.99 34.04
CA ILE A 555 4.29 -19.19 33.24
C ILE A 555 5.10 -19.12 31.95
N ASN A 556 5.73 -20.23 31.59
CA ASN A 556 6.37 -20.44 30.31
C ASN A 556 5.69 -21.64 29.62
N THR A 557 5.31 -21.47 28.37
CA THR A 557 4.69 -22.55 27.58
C THR A 557 5.34 -22.69 26.22
N ASN A 558 5.48 -23.92 25.80
CA ASN A 558 6.01 -24.28 24.49
C ASN A 558 5.24 -25.51 23.98
N GLN A 559 4.43 -25.35 22.94
CA GLN A 559 3.57 -26.40 22.39
C GLN A 559 2.63 -27.02 23.46
N GLU A 560 2.91 -28.26 23.87
CA GLU A 560 2.18 -28.99 24.92
C GLU A 560 2.91 -29.03 26.27
N HIS A 561 4.05 -28.34 26.36
CA HIS A 561 4.80 -28.20 27.59
C HIS A 561 4.39 -26.94 28.35
N MET A 562 4.23 -27.04 29.66
CA MET A 562 3.92 -25.93 30.54
C MET A 562 4.84 -25.94 31.74
N ASP A 563 5.51 -24.83 31.96
CA ASP A 563 6.36 -24.59 33.12
C ASP A 563 5.83 -23.38 33.91
N VAL A 564 5.11 -23.65 34.99
CA VAL A 564 4.70 -22.63 35.97
C VAL A 564 5.86 -22.40 36.91
N LYS A 565 6.70 -21.41 36.63
CA LYS A 565 7.83 -21.04 37.48
C LYS A 565 7.39 -20.69 38.87
N LYS A 566 6.28 -19.97 38.98
CA LYS A 566 5.66 -19.59 40.24
C LYS A 566 4.20 -19.21 40.01
N PHE A 567 3.33 -19.78 40.80
CA PHE A 567 1.99 -19.30 41.09
C PHE A 567 1.88 -19.04 42.59
N SER A 568 1.40 -17.88 43.01
CA SER A 568 1.18 -17.61 44.42
C SER A 568 -0.06 -16.75 44.65
N VAL A 569 -0.69 -16.98 45.81
CA VAL A 569 -1.79 -16.18 46.34
C VAL A 569 -1.42 -15.86 47.78
N ASP A 570 -1.29 -14.58 48.11
CA ASP A 570 -0.89 -14.16 49.45
C ASP A 570 -2.01 -14.37 50.47
N ASN A 571 -3.27 -14.21 50.03
CA ASN A 571 -4.42 -14.41 50.90
C ASN A 571 -5.58 -15.10 50.15
N ILE A 572 -5.94 -16.29 50.60
CA ILE A 572 -7.16 -17.03 50.29
C ILE A 572 -7.78 -17.54 51.59
N ALA A 573 -8.84 -16.92 52.06
CA ALA A 573 -9.49 -17.27 53.34
C ALA A 573 -8.51 -17.37 54.52
N GLY A 574 -7.57 -16.43 54.62
CA GLY A 574 -6.54 -16.41 55.68
C GLY A 574 -5.36 -17.36 55.44
N ALA A 575 -5.24 -17.95 54.27
CA ALA A 575 -4.10 -18.79 53.90
C ALA A 575 -3.28 -18.17 52.78
N SER A 576 -1.98 -18.43 52.75
CA SER A 576 -1.10 -18.23 51.62
C SER A 576 -0.87 -19.53 50.86
N LEU A 577 -0.80 -19.46 49.56
CA LEU A 577 -0.54 -20.58 48.64
C LEU A 577 0.60 -20.22 47.71
N SER A 578 1.56 -21.11 47.53
CA SER A 578 2.55 -21.05 46.45
C SER A 578 2.62 -22.41 45.74
N LEU A 579 2.80 -22.37 44.43
CA LEU A 579 2.88 -23.56 43.59
C LEU A 579 3.89 -23.29 42.45
N SER A 580 4.67 -24.32 42.12
CA SER A 580 5.41 -24.42 40.86
C SER A 580 5.09 -25.76 40.19
N MET A 581 5.16 -25.80 38.88
CA MET A 581 4.73 -26.95 38.09
C MET A 581 5.49 -27.03 36.77
N ASN A 582 5.95 -28.22 36.45
CA ASN A 582 6.46 -28.58 35.15
C ASN A 582 5.64 -29.75 34.60
N ALA A 583 5.01 -29.59 33.46
CA ALA A 583 4.11 -30.61 32.94
C ALA A 583 4.18 -30.68 31.39
N ASP A 584 4.01 -31.89 30.89
CA ASP A 584 3.94 -32.22 29.49
C ASP A 584 2.53 -32.64 29.09
N LYS A 585 2.23 -32.54 27.79
CA LYS A 585 0.96 -32.98 27.18
C LYS A 585 -0.29 -32.40 27.85
N ILE A 586 -0.22 -31.14 28.28
CA ILE A 586 -1.24 -30.47 29.11
C ILE A 586 -2.64 -30.42 28.47
N PHE A 587 -2.74 -30.52 27.15
CA PHE A 587 -4.01 -30.46 26.42
C PHE A 587 -4.61 -31.83 26.07
N SER A 588 -3.86 -32.92 26.27
CA SER A 588 -4.25 -34.25 25.82
C SER A 588 -4.17 -35.32 26.91
N ALA A 589 -3.00 -35.46 27.51
CA ALA A 589 -2.72 -36.47 28.57
C ALA A 589 -1.70 -35.89 29.57
N PRO A 590 -2.13 -34.96 30.42
CA PRO A 590 -1.22 -34.20 31.28
C PRO A 590 -0.38 -35.13 32.17
N TYR A 591 0.93 -34.94 32.10
CA TYR A 591 1.91 -35.60 32.95
C TYR A 591 2.74 -34.53 33.65
N PHE A 592 2.69 -34.52 35.00
CA PHE A 592 3.42 -33.62 35.85
C PHE A 592 4.79 -34.22 36.13
N ASN A 593 5.83 -33.63 35.56
CA ASN A 593 7.21 -34.02 35.87
C ASN A 593 7.54 -33.68 37.34
N GLU A 594 7.09 -32.48 37.73
CA GLU A 594 7.16 -31.98 39.10
C GLU A 594 6.04 -30.95 39.31
N LEU A 595 5.31 -31.11 40.42
CA LEU A 595 4.42 -30.09 40.95
C LEU A 595 4.77 -29.94 42.42
N SER A 596 5.27 -28.77 42.81
CA SER A 596 5.60 -28.46 44.21
C SER A 596 4.63 -27.44 44.76
N TYR A 597 4.23 -27.57 46.03
CA TYR A 597 3.32 -26.66 46.68
C TYR A 597 3.73 -26.31 48.09
N ASP A 598 3.36 -25.12 48.57
CA ASP A 598 3.51 -24.62 49.93
C ASP A 598 2.23 -23.88 50.33
N ILE A 599 1.56 -24.30 51.40
CA ILE A 599 0.33 -23.73 51.95
C ILE A 599 0.57 -23.40 53.42
N LYS A 600 0.21 -22.19 53.83
CA LYS A 600 0.33 -21.75 55.23
C LYS A 600 -0.90 -20.97 55.64
N THR A 601 -1.42 -21.23 56.83
CA THR A 601 -2.52 -20.46 57.41
C THR A 601 -2.44 -20.45 58.95
N ASP A 602 -2.82 -19.31 59.51
CA ASP A 602 -3.02 -19.18 60.96
C ASP A 602 -4.46 -19.50 61.38
N ASN A 603 -5.36 -19.75 60.40
CA ASN A 603 -6.77 -20.04 60.65
C ASN A 603 -7.27 -21.17 59.73
N PHE A 604 -6.75 -22.39 59.98
CA PHE A 604 -7.13 -23.58 59.21
C PHE A 604 -8.66 -23.82 59.15
N PRO A 605 -9.44 -23.67 60.27
CA PRO A 605 -10.89 -23.86 60.19
C PRO A 605 -11.57 -22.93 59.16
N LEU A 606 -11.19 -21.67 59.09
CA LEU A 606 -11.73 -20.73 58.13
C LEU A 606 -11.34 -21.15 56.70
N PHE A 607 -10.07 -21.45 56.49
CA PHE A 607 -9.56 -21.89 55.18
C PHE A 607 -10.28 -23.15 54.68
N ALA A 608 -10.39 -24.19 55.55
CA ALA A 608 -11.05 -25.45 55.25
C ALA A 608 -12.56 -25.25 54.94
N SER A 609 -13.27 -24.50 55.79
CA SER A 609 -14.69 -24.25 55.59
C SER A 609 -15.00 -23.46 54.30
N THR A 610 -14.15 -22.48 53.99
CA THR A 610 -14.29 -21.67 52.75
C THR A 610 -14.09 -22.52 51.48
N LEU A 611 -13.18 -23.49 51.54
CA LEU A 611 -12.94 -24.42 50.43
C LEU A 611 -13.89 -25.64 50.42
N GLY A 612 -14.83 -25.71 51.35
CA GLY A 612 -15.76 -26.83 51.44
C GLY A 612 -15.08 -28.15 51.93
N ILE A 613 -13.93 -28.04 52.55
CA ILE A 613 -13.23 -29.20 53.11
C ILE A 613 -13.91 -29.61 54.44
N ASP A 614 -14.53 -30.78 54.45
CA ASP A 614 -15.11 -31.33 55.69
C ASP A 614 -14.00 -31.80 56.63
N THR A 615 -13.81 -31.07 57.71
CA THR A 615 -12.80 -31.39 58.72
C THR A 615 -13.31 -32.37 59.81
N GLY A 616 -14.61 -32.70 59.75
CA GLY A 616 -15.23 -33.56 60.78
C GLY A 616 -15.09 -33.01 62.19
N SER A 617 -15.32 -33.86 63.17
CA SER A 617 -15.22 -33.50 64.64
C SER A 617 -13.84 -33.70 65.22
N LYS A 618 -12.81 -34.02 64.47
CA LYS A 618 -11.47 -34.34 64.93
C LYS A 618 -10.78 -33.12 65.59
N ASN A 619 -10.30 -33.22 66.78
CA ASN A 619 -9.65 -32.16 67.58
C ASN A 619 -8.39 -31.58 66.87
N LEU A 620 -7.74 -32.38 66.03
CA LEU A 620 -6.57 -31.95 65.26
C LEU A 620 -6.88 -30.75 64.35
N PHE A 621 -8.04 -30.76 63.69
CA PHE A 621 -8.46 -29.70 62.79
C PHE A 621 -9.00 -28.45 63.47
N LYS A 622 -9.17 -28.48 64.81
CA LYS A 622 -9.51 -27.28 65.57
C LYS A 622 -8.31 -26.38 65.86
N ARG A 623 -7.09 -26.83 65.57
CA ARG A 623 -5.87 -26.01 65.67
C ARG A 623 -5.88 -24.97 64.55
N LYS A 624 -5.56 -23.74 64.93
CA LYS A 624 -5.62 -22.60 63.93
C LYS A 624 -4.47 -22.62 62.95
N ILE A 625 -3.26 -22.99 63.42
CA ILE A 625 -2.05 -22.96 62.59
C ILE A 625 -1.94 -24.24 61.76
N PHE A 626 -1.79 -24.09 60.48
CA PHE A 626 -1.55 -25.20 59.57
C PHE A 626 -0.52 -24.79 58.51
N ALA A 627 0.37 -25.71 58.17
CA ALA A 627 1.26 -25.62 57.04
C ALA A 627 1.34 -26.96 56.34
N ALA A 628 1.39 -26.92 54.99
CA ALA A 628 1.58 -28.10 54.16
C ALA A 628 2.55 -27.76 53.03
N GLN A 629 3.56 -28.59 52.85
CA GLN A 629 4.46 -28.52 51.72
C GLN A 629 4.63 -29.91 51.11
N GLY A 630 4.80 -29.97 49.79
CA GLY A 630 4.98 -31.25 49.13
C GLY A 630 5.31 -31.12 47.67
N ALA A 631 5.64 -32.27 47.08
CA ALA A 631 5.85 -32.43 45.67
C ALA A 631 5.10 -33.65 45.17
N MET A 632 4.59 -33.55 43.94
CA MET A 632 3.98 -34.68 43.24
C MET A 632 4.54 -34.81 41.83
N SER A 633 4.55 -36.04 41.32
CA SER A 633 4.88 -36.35 39.94
C SER A 633 4.02 -37.50 39.41
N GLY A 634 3.66 -37.44 38.10
CA GLY A 634 2.76 -38.43 37.51
C GLY A 634 1.57 -37.79 36.80
N THR A 635 0.49 -38.56 36.67
CA THR A 635 -0.78 -38.07 36.06
C THR A 635 -1.76 -37.68 37.19
N LEU A 636 -2.85 -36.98 36.83
CA LEU A 636 -3.94 -36.68 37.79
C LEU A 636 -4.71 -37.94 38.24
N SER A 637 -4.54 -39.06 37.55
CA SER A 637 -5.15 -40.35 37.89
C SER A 637 -4.27 -41.17 38.82
N GLU A 638 -2.95 -41.10 38.66
CA GLU A 638 -1.97 -41.82 39.45
C GLU A 638 -0.68 -41.01 39.57
N PHE A 639 -0.27 -40.67 40.78
CA PHE A 639 0.89 -39.84 41.03
C PHE A 639 1.64 -40.25 42.31
N SER A 640 2.93 -40.06 42.28
CA SER A 640 3.77 -40.11 43.47
C SER A 640 3.60 -38.81 44.25
N LEU A 641 3.43 -38.88 45.53
CA LEU A 641 3.30 -37.74 46.43
C LEU A 641 4.29 -37.85 47.61
N SER A 642 5.02 -36.78 47.84
CA SER A 642 5.75 -36.56 49.07
C SER A 642 5.22 -35.29 49.72
N SER A 643 4.72 -35.39 50.95
CA SER A 643 4.07 -34.26 51.63
C SER A 643 4.40 -34.24 53.11
N VAL A 644 4.67 -33.04 53.62
CA VAL A 644 4.80 -32.78 55.08
C VAL A 644 3.71 -31.78 55.46
N GLN A 645 2.94 -32.13 56.48
CA GLN A 645 1.83 -31.34 56.97
C GLN A 645 2.03 -31.10 58.52
N LYS A 646 1.87 -29.84 58.92
CA LYS A 646 1.97 -29.43 60.34
C LYS A 646 0.63 -28.85 60.78
N PHE A 647 0.14 -29.39 61.94
CA PHE A 647 -1.03 -28.85 62.60
C PHE A 647 -0.58 -28.37 64.00
N GLY A 648 -0.26 -27.12 64.18
CA GLY A 648 0.44 -26.60 65.35
C GLY A 648 1.81 -27.24 65.44
N ASP A 649 2.07 -27.93 66.60
CA ASP A 649 3.35 -28.64 66.90
C ASP A 649 3.40 -30.07 66.36
N THR A 650 2.32 -30.58 65.75
CA THR A 650 2.26 -31.96 65.25
C THR A 650 2.59 -32.01 63.79
N GLU A 651 3.56 -32.78 63.39
CA GLU A 651 3.97 -32.97 61.98
C GLU A 651 3.59 -34.38 61.53
N PHE A 652 3.06 -34.44 60.34
CA PHE A 652 2.74 -35.64 59.55
C PHE A 652 3.54 -35.65 58.29
N SER A 653 4.13 -36.74 57.89
CA SER A 653 4.75 -36.96 56.64
C SER A 653 4.09 -38.10 55.86
N TYR A 654 3.97 -37.96 54.56
CA TYR A 654 3.50 -39.01 53.67
C TYR A 654 4.44 -39.10 52.48
N THR A 655 4.83 -40.30 52.13
CA THR A 655 5.53 -40.56 50.84
C THR A 655 4.98 -41.86 50.26
N GLY A 656 4.47 -41.80 49.05
CA GLY A 656 3.86 -42.97 48.41
C GLY A 656 3.17 -42.62 47.08
N VAL A 657 2.50 -43.59 46.50
CA VAL A 657 1.70 -43.44 45.28
C VAL A 657 0.23 -43.28 45.65
N VAL A 658 -0.40 -42.32 45.05
CA VAL A 658 -1.84 -42.04 45.19
C VAL A 658 -2.51 -42.38 43.85
N ALA A 659 -3.47 -43.31 43.86
CA ALA A 659 -4.34 -43.61 42.72
C ALA A 659 -5.71 -42.98 42.98
N ASN A 660 -6.16 -42.15 42.01
CA ASN A 660 -7.44 -41.43 42.08
C ASN A 660 -8.50 -42.20 41.28
N ASN A 661 -9.17 -43.17 41.91
CA ASN A 661 -10.28 -43.89 41.29
C ASN A 661 -11.57 -43.09 41.46
N SER A 662 -12.16 -42.64 40.35
CA SER A 662 -13.33 -41.76 40.33
C SER A 662 -14.60 -42.30 40.99
N LYS A 663 -14.62 -43.59 41.38
CA LYS A 663 -15.77 -44.25 42.04
C LYS A 663 -15.61 -44.43 43.56
N GLU A 664 -14.39 -44.40 44.10
CA GLU A 664 -14.10 -44.73 45.50
C GLU A 664 -13.29 -43.67 46.27
N GLY A 665 -12.98 -42.54 45.66
CA GLY A 665 -12.06 -41.54 46.21
C GLY A 665 -10.59 -41.90 46.00
N ALA A 666 -9.67 -41.06 46.48
CA ALA A 666 -8.24 -41.29 46.37
C ALA A 666 -7.78 -42.37 47.36
N ALA A 667 -7.26 -43.48 46.82
CA ALA A 667 -6.60 -44.50 47.62
C ALA A 667 -5.07 -44.29 47.59
N GLY A 668 -4.44 -44.15 48.74
CA GLY A 668 -2.99 -43.98 48.84
C GLY A 668 -2.30 -45.23 49.37
N ASN A 669 -1.27 -45.70 48.66
CA ASN A 669 -0.34 -46.72 49.14
C ASN A 669 0.99 -46.03 49.43
N GLY A 670 1.30 -45.82 50.74
CA GLY A 670 2.52 -45.14 51.12
C GLY A 670 2.77 -45.12 52.62
N ASP A 671 3.98 -44.72 53.01
CA ASP A 671 4.41 -44.63 54.38
C ASP A 671 3.97 -43.32 55.06
N TRP A 672 3.34 -43.44 56.23
CA TRP A 672 2.93 -42.31 57.04
C TRP A 672 3.88 -42.17 58.27
N GLY A 673 4.55 -41.04 58.39
CA GLY A 673 5.34 -40.68 59.54
C GLY A 673 4.62 -39.62 60.37
N LYS A 674 4.65 -39.77 61.69
CA LYS A 674 4.15 -38.78 62.66
C LYS A 674 5.28 -38.40 63.62
N LYS A 675 5.57 -37.09 63.70
CA LYS A 675 6.39 -36.52 64.79
C LYS A 675 5.47 -35.64 65.64
N THR A 676 5.50 -35.89 66.98
CA THR A 676 4.79 -35.08 67.97
C THR A 676 5.73 -34.10 68.61
#